data_4ab27204b04bdf303a894c9aa3fa5c27
#
_entry.id   4ab27204b04bdf303a894c9aa3fa5c27
#
_cell.length_a   1.000
_cell.length_b   1.000
_cell.length_c   1.000
_cell.angle_alpha   90.00
_cell.angle_beta   90.00
_cell.angle_gamma   90.00
#
_symmetry.space_group_name_H-M   'P 1'
#
loop_
_entity.id
_entity.type
_entity.pdbx_description
1 polymer ?
#
loop_
_entity_poly.entity_id
_entity_poly.type
_entity_poly.pdbx_seq_one_letter_code
_entity_poly.pdbx_strand_id
1 'polypeptide(L)'
;MGRGWFFILAAVVLVYAFFAGLRAVSDFDLGWQLATGRWVVQHHSVPSADVLSYTAHGEPWVYPVGAGVFFYFAYLLGGYPLISWVGAVACLGTIAWLLRRGTVVNAAIALFAVPLIAMRTTPRADMFTVVLFAAFLSILWENYRTGRAPLWLLPLLMLAWVNLHFGFAAGLGLIGAYVTVELLEMITDSLRRASALQRLRGAAGWLLCTALVTLVNPWGWGIYRALLRQERANSQQQYWIMEWAGVPLNWSVVWNSLSPRETGGAIYVLLAIAVVAAVIALFRARLGAAVLLLGATYPAVRYVRMGAVFACVVVVVGGCVLSGEILHVASWIRSPKVRSIIATVAAALLMAIAGVRCFDLATNRHYFQGTEETAFGPGLSWWFPQSAAEFIARENLPAEVFNTYDEGGYLAWKLGPERLDYIDGRDTLFGVPRIQRIDKLLKAAPDSDLWQEEARRYNIHTVIFPLARFDGIQFVRLQDWCASKLWRPVYLDEVSAVFVRRQAETEELIRRFPVNCETAPLPSQTPGSGRAEAFNAWANAAGVLAALGRNSEALAATANALSVFPDSSFLHWLRANVLFASGSLGDSEQEYLTAVSLDPSEVTWTALADSYQKRGRIPAALDAMRHAAQLSRRPQQPFLTLGNMYLAAGQPAEALKAFDQAVRSAPANIKTADNGAFDFMVAQGRAAAWDALGDMEKATSYQEEAARLAPNAPQPWRRLAQFYERQGRIADADRAREHAAAVGEKPSP
;
A
#
# COMPACT_ATOMS: atom_id res chain seq x y z
N MET A 1 32.85 -1.32 23.02
CA MET A 1 32.86 -1.51 21.56
C MET A 1 33.53 -0.32 20.92
N GLY A 2 34.65 -0.52 20.21
CA GLY A 2 35.47 0.58 19.70
C GLY A 2 34.87 1.25 18.47
N ARG A 3 35.35 2.47 18.14
CA ARG A 3 35.01 3.23 16.95
C ARG A 3 35.10 2.40 15.66
N GLY A 4 36.00 1.41 15.59
CA GLY A 4 36.14 0.52 14.43
C GLY A 4 34.87 -0.25 14.07
N TRP A 5 34.20 -0.86 15.05
CA TRP A 5 32.94 -1.59 14.83
C TRP A 5 31.81 -0.69 14.37
N PHE A 6 31.76 0.56 14.82
CA PHE A 6 30.80 1.52 14.31
C PHE A 6 30.97 1.76 12.82
N PHE A 7 32.20 2.04 12.37
CA PHE A 7 32.45 2.29 10.94
C PHE A 7 32.15 1.08 10.07
N ILE A 8 32.49 -0.14 10.53
CA ILE A 8 32.19 -1.38 9.81
C ILE A 8 30.67 -1.56 9.66
N LEU A 9 29.92 -1.52 10.76
CA LEU A 9 28.47 -1.69 10.71
C LEU A 9 27.79 -0.54 9.95
N ALA A 10 28.22 0.70 10.13
CA ALA A 10 27.70 1.83 9.37
C ALA A 10 27.91 1.66 7.86
N ALA A 11 29.10 1.21 7.43
CA ALA A 11 29.38 0.91 6.03
C ALA A 11 28.47 -0.19 5.49
N VAL A 12 28.29 -1.28 6.23
CA VAL A 12 27.37 -2.38 5.85
C VAL A 12 25.94 -1.89 5.72
N VAL A 13 25.45 -1.07 6.66
CA VAL A 13 24.10 -0.51 6.62
C VAL A 13 23.94 0.46 5.45
N LEU A 14 24.96 1.26 5.13
CA LEU A 14 24.95 2.15 3.97
C LEU A 14 24.92 1.37 2.65
N VAL A 15 25.68 0.29 2.53
CA VAL A 15 25.61 -0.62 1.37
C VAL A 15 24.20 -1.19 1.24
N TYR A 16 23.61 -1.66 2.34
CA TYR A 16 22.25 -2.17 2.31
C TYR A 16 21.23 -1.07 1.94
N ALA A 17 21.37 0.14 2.48
CA ALA A 17 20.52 1.27 2.12
C ALA A 17 20.60 1.63 0.62
N PHE A 18 21.81 1.54 0.04
CA PHE A 18 22.00 1.70 -1.39
C PHE A 18 21.25 0.65 -2.21
N PHE A 19 21.42 -0.64 -1.88
CA PHE A 19 20.70 -1.72 -2.59
C PHE A 19 19.18 -1.61 -2.43
N ALA A 20 18.70 -1.26 -1.23
CA ALA A 20 17.26 -1.10 -0.98
C ALA A 20 16.67 0.15 -1.67
N GLY A 21 17.46 1.21 -1.83
CA GLY A 21 17.02 2.45 -2.47
C GLY A 21 17.12 2.45 -4.00
N LEU A 22 18.05 1.66 -4.59
CA LEU A 22 18.25 1.62 -6.04
C LEU A 22 17.31 0.60 -6.69
N ARG A 23 16.16 1.08 -7.13
CA ARG A 23 15.14 0.28 -7.79
C ARG A 23 14.48 1.03 -8.94
N ALA A 24 13.91 0.29 -9.88
CA ALA A 24 13.13 0.85 -10.96
C ALA A 24 11.94 1.66 -10.42
N VAL A 25 11.63 2.76 -11.07
CA VAL A 25 10.51 3.62 -10.74
C VAL A 25 9.21 2.84 -10.91
N SER A 26 8.49 2.63 -9.83
CA SER A 26 7.23 1.88 -9.79
C SER A 26 6.07 2.66 -9.16
N ASP A 27 6.34 3.85 -8.62
CA ASP A 27 5.32 4.64 -7.93
C ASP A 27 4.42 5.35 -8.95
N PHE A 28 3.11 5.08 -8.87
CA PHE A 28 2.11 5.63 -9.80
C PHE A 28 1.88 7.13 -9.62
N ASP A 29 2.20 7.70 -8.45
CA ASP A 29 2.07 9.15 -8.20
C ASP A 29 3.12 9.97 -8.94
N LEU A 30 4.27 9.38 -9.29
CA LEU A 30 5.32 10.13 -10.01
C LEU A 30 4.81 10.68 -11.34
N GLY A 31 3.94 9.95 -12.03
CA GLY A 31 3.43 10.36 -13.35
C GLY A 31 2.70 11.69 -13.31
N TRP A 32 1.70 11.84 -12.44
CA TRP A 32 0.97 13.11 -12.33
C TRP A 32 1.86 14.25 -11.76
N GLN A 33 2.86 13.91 -10.94
CA GLN A 33 3.84 14.90 -10.47
C GLN A 33 4.72 15.42 -11.61
N LEU A 34 5.20 14.54 -12.50
CA LEU A 34 5.93 14.93 -13.72
C LEU A 34 5.05 15.79 -14.64
N ALA A 35 3.78 15.40 -14.85
CA ALA A 35 2.82 16.16 -15.65
C ALA A 35 2.57 17.55 -15.06
N THR A 36 2.36 17.64 -13.74
CA THR A 36 2.19 18.93 -13.04
C THR A 36 3.46 19.77 -13.13
N GLY A 37 4.64 19.17 -12.92
CA GLY A 37 5.92 19.86 -13.04
C GLY A 37 6.14 20.45 -14.44
N ARG A 38 5.85 19.68 -15.50
CA ARG A 38 5.85 20.13 -16.88
C ARG A 38 4.92 21.31 -17.08
N TRP A 39 3.68 21.21 -16.59
CA TRP A 39 2.68 22.26 -16.70
C TRP A 39 3.16 23.57 -16.05
N VAL A 40 3.69 23.50 -14.82
CA VAL A 40 4.21 24.68 -14.09
C VAL A 40 5.35 25.36 -14.85
N VAL A 41 6.27 24.57 -15.39
CA VAL A 41 7.42 25.12 -16.17
C VAL A 41 6.97 25.75 -17.47
N GLN A 42 6.00 25.16 -18.17
CA GLN A 42 5.50 25.68 -19.45
C GLN A 42 4.64 26.93 -19.27
N HIS A 43 3.81 27.01 -18.22
CA HIS A 43 2.88 28.13 -18.00
C HIS A 43 3.44 29.20 -17.06
N HIS A 44 4.62 28.99 -16.44
CA HIS A 44 5.22 29.90 -15.45
C HIS A 44 4.26 30.29 -14.31
N SER A 45 3.37 29.37 -13.94
CA SER A 45 2.33 29.58 -12.92
C SER A 45 2.05 28.28 -12.18
N VAL A 46 1.42 28.38 -11.00
CA VAL A 46 1.02 27.20 -10.20
C VAL A 46 -0.48 27.00 -10.37
N PRO A 47 -0.93 25.80 -10.78
CA PRO A 47 -2.35 25.53 -10.98
C PRO A 47 -3.08 25.56 -9.62
N SER A 48 -4.24 26.23 -9.57
CA SER A 48 -5.16 26.24 -8.43
C SER A 48 -6.37 25.31 -8.62
N ALA A 49 -6.46 24.72 -9.81
CA ALA A 49 -7.49 23.78 -10.20
C ALA A 49 -6.88 22.64 -11.00
N ASP A 50 -7.63 21.55 -11.17
CA ASP A 50 -7.19 20.42 -11.96
C ASP A 50 -7.04 20.76 -13.44
N VAL A 51 -5.91 20.34 -14.02
CA VAL A 51 -5.53 20.54 -15.42
C VAL A 51 -5.11 19.24 -16.12
N LEU A 52 -5.17 18.11 -15.41
CA LEU A 52 -4.65 16.82 -15.91
C LEU A 52 -5.77 15.85 -16.30
N SER A 53 -6.95 15.91 -15.64
CA SER A 53 -8.03 14.98 -15.89
C SER A 53 -9.24 15.65 -16.57
N TYR A 54 -9.97 14.91 -17.42
CA TYR A 54 -11.20 15.45 -18.01
C TYR A 54 -12.42 15.25 -17.11
N THR A 55 -12.36 14.35 -16.14
CA THR A 55 -13.48 14.06 -15.22
C THR A 55 -13.57 15.01 -14.03
N ALA A 56 -12.48 15.71 -13.71
CA ALA A 56 -12.39 16.70 -12.64
C ALA A 56 -11.79 18.03 -13.12
N HIS A 57 -11.76 18.26 -14.44
CA HIS A 57 -11.14 19.45 -15.03
C HIS A 57 -11.74 20.73 -14.45
N GLY A 58 -10.86 21.62 -13.97
CA GLY A 58 -11.29 22.88 -13.36
C GLY A 58 -11.72 22.79 -11.90
N GLU A 59 -11.81 21.60 -11.31
CA GLU A 59 -12.09 21.44 -9.88
C GLU A 59 -10.94 22.00 -9.02
N PRO A 60 -11.26 22.72 -7.93
CA PRO A 60 -10.25 23.31 -7.07
C PRO A 60 -9.28 22.27 -6.50
N TRP A 61 -8.00 22.41 -6.81
CA TRP A 61 -6.93 21.52 -6.35
C TRP A 61 -5.72 22.31 -5.87
N VAL A 62 -5.28 22.02 -4.66
CA VAL A 62 -4.13 22.66 -4.01
C VAL A 62 -3.19 21.59 -3.52
N TYR A 63 -1.98 21.57 -4.06
CA TYR A 63 -0.92 20.61 -3.70
C TYR A 63 0.46 21.25 -3.91
N PRO A 64 1.46 21.02 -3.01
CA PRO A 64 2.81 21.51 -3.21
C PRO A 64 3.44 20.96 -4.50
N VAL A 65 3.71 21.84 -5.46
CA VAL A 65 4.17 21.44 -6.81
C VAL A 65 5.70 21.34 -6.96
N GLY A 66 6.46 21.79 -5.97
CA GLY A 66 7.91 21.84 -6.04
C GLY A 66 8.58 20.50 -6.28
N ALA A 67 8.01 19.41 -5.72
CA ALA A 67 8.49 18.06 -5.99
C ALA A 67 8.29 17.67 -7.47
N GLY A 68 7.13 18.00 -8.05
CA GLY A 68 6.84 17.75 -9.46
C GLY A 68 7.83 18.49 -10.39
N VAL A 69 8.09 19.76 -10.10
CA VAL A 69 9.09 20.56 -10.85
C VAL A 69 10.49 19.94 -10.72
N PHE A 70 10.88 19.53 -9.52
CA PHE A 70 12.16 18.84 -9.30
C PHE A 70 12.27 17.55 -10.11
N PHE A 71 11.28 16.67 -10.09
CA PHE A 71 11.29 15.43 -10.85
C PHE A 71 11.22 15.67 -12.36
N TYR A 72 10.50 16.69 -12.80
CA TYR A 72 10.47 17.06 -14.20
C TYR A 72 11.88 17.44 -14.72
N PHE A 73 12.63 18.27 -13.99
CA PHE A 73 14.01 18.59 -14.35
C PHE A 73 14.94 17.37 -14.25
N ALA A 74 14.78 16.53 -13.23
CA ALA A 74 15.53 15.28 -13.13
C ALA A 74 15.27 14.37 -14.33
N TYR A 75 14.01 14.29 -14.78
CA TYR A 75 13.65 13.54 -15.97
C TYR A 75 14.29 14.10 -17.24
N LEU A 76 14.28 15.42 -17.42
CA LEU A 76 14.93 16.07 -18.59
C LEU A 76 16.43 15.83 -18.63
N LEU A 77 17.08 15.74 -17.48
CA LEU A 77 18.53 15.52 -17.38
C LEU A 77 18.96 14.07 -17.59
N GLY A 78 18.16 13.09 -17.22
CA GLY A 78 18.58 11.68 -17.28
C GLY A 78 17.45 10.64 -17.25
N GLY A 79 16.22 11.06 -17.53
CA GLY A 79 15.07 10.16 -17.61
C GLY A 79 14.76 9.44 -16.30
N TYR A 80 14.07 8.32 -16.41
CA TYR A 80 13.75 7.45 -15.26
C TYR A 80 15.00 6.89 -14.56
N PRO A 81 16.10 6.55 -15.25
CA PRO A 81 17.32 6.13 -14.57
C PRO A 81 17.82 7.15 -13.55
N LEU A 82 17.88 8.44 -13.89
CA LEU A 82 18.31 9.48 -12.94
C LEU A 82 17.34 9.61 -11.77
N ILE A 83 16.03 9.50 -12.03
CA ILE A 83 15.02 9.52 -10.97
C ILE A 83 15.21 8.34 -9.99
N SER A 84 15.50 7.13 -10.48
CA SER A 84 15.85 5.99 -9.61
C SER A 84 17.07 6.27 -8.73
N TRP A 85 18.11 6.89 -9.30
CA TRP A 85 19.30 7.32 -8.55
C TRP A 85 18.98 8.37 -7.49
N VAL A 86 18.06 9.30 -7.76
CA VAL A 86 17.58 10.26 -6.76
C VAL A 86 16.97 9.55 -5.56
N GLY A 87 16.13 8.53 -5.78
CA GLY A 87 15.58 7.69 -4.71
C GLY A 87 16.66 6.98 -3.88
N ALA A 88 17.64 6.37 -4.57
CA ALA A 88 18.77 5.70 -3.92
C ALA A 88 19.60 6.68 -3.06
N VAL A 89 19.90 7.86 -3.59
CA VAL A 89 20.63 8.92 -2.86
C VAL A 89 19.82 9.44 -1.67
N ALA A 90 18.51 9.56 -1.79
CA ALA A 90 17.64 9.97 -0.69
C ALA A 90 17.64 8.93 0.45
N CYS A 91 17.55 7.63 0.12
CA CYS A 91 17.63 6.55 1.11
C CYS A 91 19.01 6.54 1.80
N LEU A 92 20.06 6.44 1.01
CA LEU A 92 21.44 6.42 1.49
C LEU A 92 21.78 7.66 2.32
N GLY A 93 21.42 8.85 1.81
CA GLY A 93 21.67 10.14 2.49
C GLY A 93 20.91 10.25 3.80
N THR A 94 19.67 9.78 3.88
CA THR A 94 18.88 9.73 5.13
C THR A 94 19.59 8.86 6.17
N ILE A 95 19.96 7.63 5.83
CA ILE A 95 20.65 6.72 6.75
C ILE A 95 22.02 7.31 7.17
N ALA A 96 22.82 7.82 6.23
CA ALA A 96 24.09 8.45 6.53
C ALA A 96 23.93 9.64 7.50
N TRP A 97 22.91 10.47 7.30
CA TRP A 97 22.61 11.60 8.18
C TRP A 97 22.21 11.15 9.58
N LEU A 98 21.36 10.12 9.72
CA LEU A 98 20.98 9.58 11.02
C LEU A 98 22.18 8.98 11.79
N LEU A 99 23.14 8.40 11.06
CA LEU A 99 24.34 7.77 11.63
C LEU A 99 25.48 8.75 11.90
N ARG A 100 25.45 9.99 11.38
CA ARG A 100 26.61 10.93 11.44
C ARG A 100 27.22 11.16 12.83
N ARG A 101 26.42 11.04 13.88
CA ARG A 101 26.81 11.15 15.29
C ARG A 101 26.39 9.94 16.11
N GLY A 102 26.20 8.82 15.42
CA GLY A 102 25.73 7.57 16.01
C GLY A 102 26.81 6.76 16.71
N THR A 103 26.36 5.71 17.34
CA THR A 103 27.15 4.65 17.96
C THR A 103 26.94 3.34 17.22
N VAL A 104 27.63 2.29 17.64
CA VAL A 104 27.40 0.90 17.14
C VAL A 104 25.94 0.50 17.31
N VAL A 105 25.27 0.93 18.37
CA VAL A 105 23.84 0.63 18.63
C VAL A 105 22.95 1.33 17.62
N ASN A 106 23.23 2.60 17.29
CA ASN A 106 22.49 3.31 16.24
C ASN A 106 22.63 2.60 14.89
N ALA A 107 23.85 2.14 14.55
CA ALA A 107 24.08 1.39 13.30
C ALA A 107 23.32 0.04 13.30
N ALA A 108 23.30 -0.68 14.42
CA ALA A 108 22.54 -1.93 14.56
C ALA A 108 21.02 -1.71 14.37
N ILE A 109 20.47 -0.65 14.96
CA ILE A 109 19.05 -0.28 14.81
C ILE A 109 18.77 0.17 13.37
N ALA A 110 19.67 0.95 12.76
CA ALA A 110 19.51 1.46 11.42
C ALA A 110 19.39 0.34 10.36
N LEU A 111 19.99 -0.84 10.60
CA LEU A 111 19.80 -2.01 9.74
C LEU A 111 18.30 -2.36 9.56
N PHE A 112 17.54 -2.31 10.64
CA PHE A 112 16.09 -2.56 10.61
C PHE A 112 15.28 -1.33 10.17
N ALA A 113 15.88 -0.13 10.20
CA ALA A 113 15.24 1.08 9.69
C ALA A 113 15.30 1.18 8.16
N VAL A 114 16.32 0.59 7.51
CA VAL A 114 16.52 0.64 6.05
C VAL A 114 15.26 0.26 5.27
N PRO A 115 14.58 -0.88 5.51
CA PRO A 115 13.40 -1.24 4.71
C PRO A 115 12.29 -0.20 4.78
N LEU A 116 11.99 0.31 5.98
CA LEU A 116 10.93 1.29 6.20
C LEU A 116 11.26 2.64 5.53
N ILE A 117 12.52 3.06 5.59
CA ILE A 117 13.00 4.28 4.96
C ILE A 117 13.01 4.11 3.44
N ALA A 118 13.51 2.97 2.92
CA ALA A 118 13.54 2.68 1.51
C ALA A 118 12.14 2.69 0.87
N MET A 119 11.13 2.13 1.55
CA MET A 119 9.73 2.18 1.09
C MET A 119 9.19 3.60 0.90
N ARG A 120 9.72 4.60 1.62
CA ARG A 120 9.27 5.99 1.60
C ARG A 120 10.26 6.94 0.92
N THR A 121 11.37 6.43 0.43
CA THR A 121 12.29 7.16 -0.43
C THR A 121 12.20 6.74 -1.90
N THR A 122 11.10 6.06 -2.28
CA THR A 122 10.65 5.96 -3.68
C THR A 122 10.52 7.34 -4.29
N PRO A 123 10.86 7.51 -5.57
CA PRO A 123 10.76 8.80 -6.25
C PRO A 123 9.33 9.32 -6.34
N ARG A 124 8.91 10.03 -5.32
CA ARG A 124 7.68 10.83 -5.23
C ARG A 124 7.82 11.90 -4.16
N ALA A 125 6.87 12.82 -4.03
CA ALA A 125 6.94 13.94 -3.08
C ALA A 125 7.17 13.52 -1.63
N ASP A 126 6.66 12.36 -1.19
CA ASP A 126 6.85 11.77 0.14
C ASP A 126 8.33 11.60 0.52
N MET A 127 9.20 11.32 -0.44
CA MET A 127 10.64 11.14 -0.25
C MET A 127 11.27 12.34 0.47
N PHE A 128 10.88 13.55 0.09
CA PHE A 128 11.40 14.77 0.72
C PHE A 128 11.00 14.88 2.18
N THR A 129 9.83 14.36 2.55
CA THR A 129 9.40 14.31 3.95
C THR A 129 10.34 13.47 4.81
N VAL A 130 10.75 12.30 4.35
CA VAL A 130 11.65 11.43 5.13
C VAL A 130 13.03 12.08 5.33
N VAL A 131 13.58 12.64 4.26
CA VAL A 131 14.90 13.32 4.28
C VAL A 131 14.87 14.54 5.22
N LEU A 132 13.86 15.41 5.04
CA LEU A 132 13.74 16.65 5.84
C LEU A 132 13.38 16.37 7.30
N PHE A 133 12.52 15.37 7.56
CA PHE A 133 12.21 14.93 8.92
C PHE A 133 13.45 14.44 9.66
N ALA A 134 14.28 13.61 9.02
CA ALA A 134 15.54 13.14 9.61
C ALA A 134 16.48 14.30 9.96
N ALA A 135 16.54 15.32 9.10
CA ALA A 135 17.32 16.53 9.36
C ALA A 135 16.76 17.35 10.55
N PHE A 136 15.46 17.63 10.55
CA PHE A 136 14.76 18.34 11.64
C PHE A 136 14.93 17.64 12.98
N LEU A 137 14.60 16.34 13.02
CA LEU A 137 14.74 15.51 14.22
C LEU A 137 16.16 15.60 14.78
N SER A 138 17.15 15.45 13.91
CA SER A 138 18.55 15.45 14.32
C SER A 138 18.98 16.80 14.89
N ILE A 139 18.55 17.92 14.28
CA ILE A 139 18.89 19.28 14.75
C ILE A 139 18.22 19.55 16.11
N LEU A 140 16.92 19.27 16.24
CA LEU A 140 16.18 19.49 17.48
C LEU A 140 16.67 18.58 18.60
N TRP A 141 16.95 17.30 18.31
CA TRP A 141 17.50 16.37 19.28
C TRP A 141 18.88 16.75 19.75
N GLU A 142 19.73 17.25 18.85
CA GLU A 142 21.05 17.77 19.22
C GLU A 142 20.94 19.01 20.12
N ASN A 143 20.04 19.95 19.79
CA ASN A 143 19.80 21.12 20.61
C ASN A 143 19.29 20.73 22.01
N TYR A 144 18.36 19.80 22.10
CA TYR A 144 17.87 19.27 23.38
C TYR A 144 19.01 18.68 24.23
N ARG A 145 19.96 17.97 23.62
CA ARG A 145 21.06 17.31 24.32
C ARG A 145 22.19 18.26 24.72
N THR A 146 22.52 19.22 23.88
CA THR A 146 23.78 20.00 23.99
C THR A 146 23.57 21.50 24.13
N GLY A 147 22.37 21.99 23.83
CA GLY A 147 22.08 23.42 23.70
C GLY A 147 22.81 24.10 22.53
N ARG A 148 23.44 23.33 21.65
CA ARG A 148 24.30 23.85 20.57
C ARG A 148 23.99 23.14 19.27
N ALA A 149 23.00 23.64 18.52
CA ALA A 149 22.65 23.13 17.22
C ALA A 149 22.41 24.29 16.22
N PRO A 150 22.59 24.07 14.92
CA PRO A 150 22.37 25.11 13.91
C PRO A 150 20.87 25.32 13.65
N LEU A 151 20.14 25.87 14.63
CA LEU A 151 18.69 26.09 14.57
C LEU A 151 18.28 26.99 13.41
N TRP A 152 19.17 27.85 12.92
CA TRP A 152 18.96 28.72 11.77
C TRP A 152 18.69 27.95 10.46
N LEU A 153 19.06 26.66 10.39
CA LEU A 153 18.73 25.80 9.25
C LEU A 153 17.25 25.41 9.21
N LEU A 154 16.57 25.37 10.37
CA LEU A 154 15.17 24.91 10.44
C LEU A 154 14.23 25.74 9.55
N PRO A 155 14.24 27.09 9.54
CA PRO A 155 13.42 27.88 8.63
C PRO A 155 13.71 27.59 7.15
N LEU A 156 14.97 27.43 6.77
CA LEU A 156 15.36 27.14 5.38
C LEU A 156 14.86 25.76 4.92
N LEU A 157 15.03 24.75 5.77
CA LEU A 157 14.52 23.40 5.49
C LEU A 157 12.99 23.41 5.44
N MET A 158 12.31 24.16 6.31
CA MET A 158 10.85 24.28 6.33
C MET A 158 10.33 24.99 5.08
N LEU A 159 11.02 26.04 4.63
CA LEU A 159 10.68 26.73 3.37
C LEU A 159 10.71 25.78 2.18
N ALA A 160 11.74 24.94 2.10
CA ALA A 160 11.80 23.89 1.07
C ALA A 160 10.63 22.90 1.26
N TRP A 161 10.41 22.43 2.48
CA TRP A 161 9.46 21.36 2.78
C TRP A 161 8.01 21.73 2.48
N VAL A 162 7.55 22.92 2.87
CA VAL A 162 6.17 23.39 2.63
C VAL A 162 5.86 23.52 1.13
N ASN A 163 6.88 23.76 0.30
CA ASN A 163 6.73 23.84 -1.15
C ASN A 163 6.94 22.49 -1.88
N LEU A 164 7.45 21.47 -1.19
CA LEU A 164 7.70 20.15 -1.74
C LEU A 164 6.61 19.14 -1.43
N HIS A 165 6.08 19.11 -0.18
CA HIS A 165 5.12 18.10 0.27
C HIS A 165 4.37 18.50 1.53
N PHE A 166 3.10 18.06 1.66
CA PHE A 166 2.28 18.25 2.88
C PHE A 166 2.90 17.70 4.17
N GLY A 167 3.89 16.82 4.07
CA GLY A 167 4.62 16.27 5.21
C GLY A 167 5.31 17.31 6.09
N PHE A 168 5.38 18.59 5.70
CA PHE A 168 5.86 19.68 6.55
C PHE A 168 5.11 19.76 7.89
N ALA A 169 3.87 19.24 7.95
CA ALA A 169 3.11 19.12 9.19
C ALA A 169 3.83 18.26 10.23
N ALA A 170 4.57 17.22 9.82
CA ALA A 170 5.39 16.43 10.74
C ALA A 170 6.56 17.25 11.33
N GLY A 171 7.11 18.19 10.56
CA GLY A 171 8.10 19.16 11.04
C GLY A 171 7.54 20.09 12.12
N LEU A 172 6.32 20.60 11.92
CA LEU A 172 5.61 21.37 12.96
C LEU A 172 5.31 20.51 14.19
N GLY A 173 4.95 19.25 13.98
CA GLY A 173 4.76 18.27 15.06
C GLY A 173 6.04 18.06 15.89
N LEU A 174 7.22 17.97 15.25
CA LEU A 174 8.51 17.89 15.94
C LEU A 174 8.83 19.16 16.76
N ILE A 175 8.51 20.33 16.22
CA ILE A 175 8.64 21.60 16.96
C ILE A 175 7.74 21.58 18.20
N GLY A 176 6.48 21.19 18.03
CA GLY A 176 5.54 21.04 19.14
C GLY A 176 6.03 20.06 20.20
N ALA A 177 6.53 18.89 19.78
CA ALA A 177 7.11 17.88 20.67
C ALA A 177 8.34 18.42 21.42
N TYR A 178 9.24 19.12 20.73
CA TYR A 178 10.41 19.76 21.35
C TYR A 178 10.01 20.77 22.43
N VAL A 179 9.08 21.68 22.12
CA VAL A 179 8.58 22.67 23.08
C VAL A 179 7.91 21.99 24.28
N THR A 180 7.07 20.97 24.02
CA THR A 180 6.39 20.21 25.08
C THR A 180 7.40 19.55 26.01
N VAL A 181 8.44 18.93 25.48
CA VAL A 181 9.50 18.27 26.25
C VAL A 181 10.24 19.27 27.13
N GLU A 182 10.66 20.42 26.58
CA GLU A 182 11.36 21.47 27.34
C GLU A 182 10.46 22.04 28.46
N LEU A 183 9.17 22.25 28.19
CA LEU A 183 8.20 22.69 29.20
C LEU A 183 7.99 21.65 30.31
N LEU A 184 7.89 20.37 29.95
CA LEU A 184 7.77 19.29 30.93
C LEU A 184 9.02 19.22 31.82
N GLU A 185 10.23 19.33 31.26
CA GLU A 185 11.47 19.37 32.07
C GLU A 185 11.52 20.56 32.98
N MET A 186 11.02 21.72 32.56
CA MET A 186 10.94 22.92 33.43
C MET A 186 10.00 22.71 34.63
N ILE A 187 8.94 21.91 34.48
CA ILE A 187 7.94 21.68 35.52
C ILE A 187 8.40 20.55 36.46
N THR A 188 8.91 19.45 35.89
CA THR A 188 9.14 18.19 36.60
C THR A 188 10.55 18.05 37.18
N ASP A 189 11.56 18.76 36.65
CA ASP A 189 12.95 18.61 37.02
C ASP A 189 13.56 19.98 37.43
N SER A 190 13.65 20.24 38.73
CA SER A 190 14.21 21.50 39.27
C SER A 190 15.67 21.73 38.87
N LEU A 191 16.46 20.64 38.70
CA LEU A 191 17.86 20.71 38.31
C LEU A 191 18.05 21.09 36.84
N ARG A 192 17.11 20.67 35.98
CA ARG A 192 17.14 20.95 34.55
C ARG A 192 16.37 22.20 34.14
N ARG A 193 15.55 22.75 35.02
CA ARG A 193 14.72 23.94 34.76
C ARG A 193 15.47 25.08 34.10
N ALA A 194 16.61 25.47 34.64
CA ALA A 194 17.41 26.61 34.14
C ALA A 194 17.97 26.33 32.74
N SER A 195 18.46 25.10 32.49
CA SER A 195 18.98 24.71 31.17
C SER A 195 17.88 24.54 30.12
N ALA A 196 16.71 24.00 30.49
CA ALA A 196 15.56 23.90 29.62
C ALA A 196 15.03 25.28 29.19
N LEU A 197 14.90 26.21 30.16
CA LEU A 197 14.54 27.60 29.89
C LEU A 197 15.53 28.28 28.95
N GLN A 198 16.82 28.08 29.17
CA GLN A 198 17.87 28.65 28.33
C GLN A 198 17.79 28.11 26.89
N ARG A 199 17.62 26.78 26.72
CA ARG A 199 17.45 26.16 25.38
C ARG A 199 16.21 26.69 24.70
N LEU A 200 15.06 26.74 25.41
CA LEU A 200 13.80 27.22 24.84
C LEU A 200 13.91 28.71 24.44
N ARG A 201 14.47 29.56 25.28
CA ARG A 201 14.70 30.98 24.94
C ARG A 201 15.62 31.15 23.73
N GLY A 202 16.70 30.37 23.64
CA GLY A 202 17.63 30.40 22.51
C GLY A 202 17.01 29.85 21.21
N ALA A 203 16.05 28.94 21.32
CA ALA A 203 15.35 28.34 20.17
C ALA A 203 14.11 29.15 19.73
N ALA A 204 13.47 29.92 20.63
CA ALA A 204 12.16 30.50 20.40
C ALA A 204 12.04 31.29 19.09
N GLY A 205 13.00 32.18 18.82
CA GLY A 205 13.02 32.99 17.59
C GLY A 205 13.11 32.14 16.33
N TRP A 206 13.97 31.11 16.33
CA TRP A 206 14.12 30.20 15.20
C TRP A 206 12.89 29.31 15.00
N LEU A 207 12.28 28.79 16.08
CA LEU A 207 11.07 27.99 16.03
C LEU A 207 9.88 28.80 15.50
N LEU A 208 9.72 30.05 15.98
CA LEU A 208 8.70 30.96 15.49
C LEU A 208 8.91 31.28 13.99
N CYS A 209 10.15 31.63 13.61
CA CYS A 209 10.50 31.87 12.21
C CYS A 209 10.19 30.64 11.35
N THR A 210 10.52 29.43 11.84
CA THR A 210 10.24 28.17 11.16
C THR A 210 8.73 27.95 10.97
N ALA A 211 7.91 28.28 11.96
CA ALA A 211 6.46 28.19 11.86
C ALA A 211 5.89 29.23 10.86
N LEU A 212 6.38 30.47 10.92
CA LEU A 212 5.91 31.54 10.03
C LEU A 212 6.30 31.32 8.58
N VAL A 213 7.46 30.75 8.29
CA VAL A 213 7.92 30.48 6.93
C VAL A 213 7.04 29.47 6.18
N THR A 214 6.24 28.69 6.90
CA THR A 214 5.23 27.80 6.26
C THR A 214 4.18 28.57 5.48
N LEU A 215 4.03 29.87 5.70
CA LEU A 215 3.14 30.75 4.93
C LEU A 215 3.76 31.21 3.59
N VAL A 216 5.06 30.97 3.39
CA VAL A 216 5.79 31.32 2.16
C VAL A 216 5.64 30.16 1.15
N ASN A 217 4.47 30.10 0.58
CA ASN A 217 4.08 29.15 -0.46
C ASN A 217 3.04 29.83 -1.39
N PRO A 218 2.73 29.28 -2.58
CA PRO A 218 1.81 29.91 -3.53
C PRO A 218 0.39 30.18 -3.00
N TRP A 219 -0.04 29.44 -1.98
CA TRP A 219 -1.41 29.55 -1.42
C TRP A 219 -1.45 30.22 -0.04
N GLY A 220 -0.31 30.62 0.52
CA GLY A 220 -0.22 31.25 1.83
C GLY A 220 -0.92 30.40 2.91
N TRP A 221 -1.90 30.98 3.61
CA TRP A 221 -2.68 30.26 4.62
C TRP A 221 -3.57 29.14 4.02
N GLY A 222 -3.87 29.21 2.72
CA GLY A 222 -4.69 28.19 2.03
C GLY A 222 -4.11 26.79 2.09
N ILE A 223 -2.79 26.66 2.24
CA ILE A 223 -2.10 25.35 2.37
C ILE A 223 -2.61 24.54 3.58
N TYR A 224 -2.96 25.21 4.68
CA TYR A 224 -3.48 24.54 5.88
C TYR A 224 -4.91 24.04 5.68
N ARG A 225 -5.73 24.75 4.90
CA ARG A 225 -7.06 24.27 4.51
C ARG A 225 -6.97 23.03 3.62
N ALA A 226 -6.01 23.03 2.70
CA ALA A 226 -5.74 21.86 1.85
C ALA A 226 -5.24 20.67 2.69
N LEU A 227 -4.30 20.88 3.62
CA LEU A 227 -3.83 19.87 4.55
C LEU A 227 -4.96 19.23 5.38
N LEU A 228 -5.86 20.05 5.94
CA LEU A 228 -7.00 19.54 6.71
C LEU A 228 -8.01 18.78 5.83
N ARG A 229 -8.17 19.19 4.57
CA ARG A 229 -8.99 18.47 3.59
C ARG A 229 -8.39 17.11 3.26
N GLN A 230 -7.06 17.08 3.04
CA GLN A 230 -6.30 15.83 2.82
C GLN A 230 -6.45 14.88 4.00
N GLU A 231 -6.32 15.36 5.22
CA GLU A 231 -6.43 14.51 6.43
C GLU A 231 -7.84 13.92 6.59
N ARG A 232 -8.87 14.70 6.29
CA ARG A 232 -10.26 14.19 6.29
C ARG A 232 -10.47 13.12 5.22
N ALA A 233 -9.95 13.34 4.01
CA ALA A 233 -10.03 12.35 2.94
C ALA A 233 -9.27 11.07 3.32
N ASN A 234 -8.05 11.17 3.85
CA ASN A 234 -7.26 10.03 4.31
C ASN A 234 -8.00 9.17 5.35
N SER A 235 -8.70 9.81 6.29
CA SER A 235 -9.48 9.09 7.31
C SER A 235 -10.66 8.31 6.72
N GLN A 236 -11.26 8.80 5.63
CA GLN A 236 -12.34 8.10 4.91
C GLN A 236 -11.82 6.98 4.02
N GLN A 237 -10.59 7.11 3.52
CA GLN A 237 -9.98 6.19 2.57
C GLN A 237 -9.18 5.04 3.22
N GLN A 238 -9.05 5.00 4.54
CA GLN A 238 -8.31 3.95 5.27
C GLN A 238 -8.70 2.51 4.86
N TYR A 239 -9.95 2.32 4.48
CA TYR A 239 -10.45 1.02 4.03
C TYR A 239 -9.93 0.64 2.63
N TRP A 240 -9.75 1.63 1.75
CA TRP A 240 -9.38 1.41 0.34
C TRP A 240 -7.88 1.45 0.10
N ILE A 241 -7.15 2.29 0.85
CA ILE A 241 -5.72 2.53 0.66
C ILE A 241 -4.94 1.88 1.79
N MET A 242 -4.16 0.83 1.47
CA MET A 242 -3.41 0.03 2.43
C MET A 242 -2.36 0.83 3.23
N GLU A 243 -1.83 1.90 2.67
CA GLU A 243 -0.86 2.77 3.36
C GLU A 243 -1.42 3.46 4.60
N TRP A 244 -2.73 3.69 4.65
CA TRP A 244 -3.45 4.26 5.78
C TRP A 244 -3.97 3.21 6.77
N ALA A 245 -3.78 1.93 6.47
CA ALA A 245 -4.11 0.85 7.40
C ALA A 245 -3.17 0.84 8.60
N GLY A 246 -3.66 0.30 9.72
CA GLY A 246 -2.83 0.05 10.91
C GLY A 246 -1.86 -1.11 10.70
N VAL A 247 -0.78 -1.14 11.51
CA VAL A 247 0.12 -2.29 11.57
C VAL A 247 -0.61 -3.44 12.27
N PRO A 248 -0.74 -4.61 11.64
CA PRO A 248 -1.37 -5.76 12.29
C PRO A 248 -0.48 -6.27 13.44
N LEU A 249 -1.08 -6.39 14.64
CA LEU A 249 -0.37 -6.82 15.85
C LEU A 249 -0.72 -8.25 16.30
N ASN A 250 -1.40 -9.03 15.46
CA ASN A 250 -1.67 -10.43 15.73
C ASN A 250 -0.39 -11.26 15.68
N TRP A 251 -0.24 -12.19 16.63
CA TRP A 251 1.00 -12.94 16.83
C TRP A 251 1.44 -13.73 15.59
N SER A 252 0.49 -14.30 14.85
CA SER A 252 0.78 -15.07 13.64
C SER A 252 1.46 -14.22 12.55
N VAL A 253 0.96 -13.00 12.33
CA VAL A 253 1.58 -12.06 11.36
C VAL A 253 2.96 -11.63 11.85
N VAL A 254 3.08 -11.26 13.13
CA VAL A 254 4.38 -10.87 13.70
C VAL A 254 5.40 -11.98 13.52
N TRP A 255 5.07 -13.23 13.91
CA TRP A 255 5.98 -14.36 13.87
C TRP A 255 6.44 -14.68 12.45
N ASN A 256 5.51 -14.75 11.49
CA ASN A 256 5.84 -15.04 10.10
C ASN A 256 6.67 -13.95 9.43
N SER A 257 6.51 -12.69 9.87
CA SER A 257 7.29 -11.57 9.35
C SER A 257 8.72 -11.49 9.90
N LEU A 258 9.09 -12.24 10.95
CA LEU A 258 10.42 -12.16 11.59
C LEU A 258 11.52 -12.94 10.87
N SER A 259 11.26 -13.47 9.67
CA SER A 259 12.30 -14.10 8.84
C SER A 259 13.42 -13.10 8.50
N PRO A 260 14.70 -13.49 8.50
CA PRO A 260 15.80 -12.64 8.06
C PRO A 260 15.65 -12.12 6.62
N ARG A 261 14.91 -12.82 5.76
CA ARG A 261 14.63 -12.45 4.37
C ARG A 261 13.45 -11.52 4.23
N GLU A 262 12.49 -11.56 5.16
CA GLU A 262 11.30 -10.72 5.14
C GLU A 262 11.59 -9.30 5.63
N THR A 263 11.32 -8.31 4.79
CA THR A 263 11.51 -6.89 5.16
C THR A 263 10.38 -6.37 6.05
N GLY A 264 9.18 -6.94 5.94
CA GLY A 264 8.00 -6.57 6.72
C GLY A 264 8.16 -6.72 8.23
N GLY A 265 9.02 -7.65 8.69
CA GLY A 265 9.31 -7.85 10.11
C GLY A 265 10.09 -6.71 10.78
N ALA A 266 10.72 -5.84 10.00
CA ALA A 266 11.53 -4.73 10.50
C ALA A 266 10.73 -3.77 11.39
N ILE A 267 9.43 -3.53 11.08
CA ILE A 267 8.58 -2.68 11.90
C ILE A 267 8.40 -3.24 13.32
N TYR A 268 8.21 -4.56 13.48
CA TYR A 268 8.01 -5.19 14.78
C TYR A 268 9.28 -5.17 15.63
N VAL A 269 10.44 -5.37 15.00
CA VAL A 269 11.74 -5.22 15.67
C VAL A 269 11.92 -3.79 16.18
N LEU A 270 11.63 -2.80 15.36
CA LEU A 270 11.72 -1.39 15.75
C LEU A 270 10.69 -1.01 16.82
N LEU A 271 9.47 -1.55 16.78
CA LEU A 271 8.45 -1.36 17.82
C LEU A 271 8.94 -1.92 19.16
N ALA A 272 9.49 -3.13 19.18
CA ALA A 272 10.07 -3.72 20.38
C ALA A 272 11.22 -2.87 20.95
N ILE A 273 12.14 -2.43 20.07
CA ILE A 273 13.24 -1.53 20.43
C ILE A 273 12.70 -0.20 21.00
N ALA A 274 11.70 0.40 20.39
CA ALA A 274 11.10 1.67 20.83
C ALA A 274 10.46 1.53 22.22
N VAL A 275 9.70 0.45 22.46
CA VAL A 275 9.07 0.18 23.75
C VAL A 275 10.13 -0.01 24.83
N VAL A 276 11.15 -0.85 24.60
CA VAL A 276 12.25 -1.07 25.55
C VAL A 276 12.97 0.23 25.84
N ALA A 277 13.31 1.01 24.81
CA ALA A 277 13.99 2.29 24.97
C ALA A 277 13.13 3.32 25.74
N ALA A 278 11.80 3.37 25.47
CA ALA A 278 10.87 4.25 26.16
C ALA A 278 10.75 3.88 27.64
N VAL A 279 10.62 2.59 27.97
CA VAL A 279 10.58 2.09 29.35
C VAL A 279 11.86 2.47 30.10
N ILE A 280 13.02 2.22 29.50
CA ILE A 280 14.32 2.62 30.08
C ILE A 280 14.37 4.14 30.27
N ALA A 281 13.94 4.92 29.29
CA ALA A 281 13.92 6.37 29.37
C ALA A 281 13.06 6.87 30.54
N LEU A 282 11.89 6.24 30.77
CA LEU A 282 11.01 6.55 31.92
C LEU A 282 11.69 6.21 33.23
N PHE A 283 12.28 5.02 33.39
CA PHE A 283 13.00 4.63 34.60
C PHE A 283 14.22 5.50 34.90
N ARG A 284 14.85 6.07 33.87
CA ARG A 284 15.97 7.00 33.99
C ARG A 284 15.55 8.46 34.04
N ALA A 285 14.26 8.76 34.18
CA ALA A 285 13.71 10.12 34.17
C ALA A 285 14.13 10.95 32.93
N ARG A 286 14.31 10.30 31.77
CA ARG A 286 14.62 10.95 30.48
C ARG A 286 13.31 11.22 29.73
N LEU A 287 12.47 12.09 30.26
CA LEU A 287 11.09 12.32 29.78
C LEU A 287 11.05 12.68 28.30
N GLY A 288 11.99 13.51 27.81
CA GLY A 288 12.04 13.90 26.42
C GLY A 288 12.21 12.73 25.46
N ALA A 289 13.08 11.77 25.78
CA ALA A 289 13.25 10.56 24.98
C ALA A 289 12.00 9.69 25.02
N ALA A 290 11.37 9.52 26.19
CA ALA A 290 10.14 8.74 26.33
C ALA A 290 8.99 9.35 25.52
N VAL A 291 8.77 10.66 25.60
CA VAL A 291 7.72 11.37 24.85
C VAL A 291 7.92 11.23 23.34
N LEU A 292 9.14 11.40 22.83
CA LEU A 292 9.44 11.26 21.40
C LEU A 292 9.23 9.82 20.93
N LEU A 293 9.70 8.81 21.68
CA LEU A 293 9.54 7.40 21.31
C LEU A 293 8.07 6.98 21.33
N LEU A 294 7.32 7.29 22.39
CA LEU A 294 5.89 6.94 22.49
C LEU A 294 5.07 7.75 21.50
N GLY A 295 5.37 9.05 21.34
CA GLY A 295 4.70 9.92 20.37
C GLY A 295 4.88 9.50 18.92
N ALA A 296 6.04 8.90 18.57
CA ALA A 296 6.28 8.34 17.24
C ALA A 296 5.71 6.93 17.08
N THR A 297 5.65 6.14 18.16
CA THR A 297 5.11 4.77 18.13
C THR A 297 3.61 4.77 17.84
N TYR A 298 2.84 5.68 18.45
CA TYR A 298 1.39 5.73 18.25
C TYR A 298 0.97 5.89 16.77
N PRO A 299 1.42 6.92 16.03
CA PRO A 299 1.07 7.04 14.61
C PRO A 299 1.66 5.92 13.75
N ALA A 300 2.81 5.34 14.11
CA ALA A 300 3.39 4.22 13.37
C ALA A 300 2.57 2.93 13.46
N VAL A 301 1.97 2.67 14.63
CA VAL A 301 1.03 1.54 14.81
C VAL A 301 -0.30 1.83 14.12
N ARG A 302 -0.77 3.07 14.17
CA ARG A 302 -2.04 3.49 13.60
C ARG A 302 -2.04 3.55 12.08
N TYR A 303 -0.88 3.88 11.47
CA TYR A 303 -0.72 4.06 10.03
C TYR A 303 0.63 3.50 9.56
N VAL A 304 0.61 2.48 8.71
CA VAL A 304 1.83 1.88 8.12
C VAL A 304 2.72 2.93 7.48
N ARG A 305 2.11 3.93 6.86
CA ARG A 305 2.78 5.07 6.21
C ARG A 305 3.75 5.82 7.13
N MET A 306 3.52 5.86 8.44
CA MET A 306 4.37 6.55 9.40
C MET A 306 5.63 5.76 9.81
N GLY A 307 5.80 4.55 9.28
CA GLY A 307 6.92 3.67 9.62
C GLY A 307 8.30 4.28 9.40
N ALA A 308 8.51 5.03 8.30
CA ALA A 308 9.81 5.65 8.01
C ALA A 308 10.17 6.78 9.00
N VAL A 309 9.19 7.63 9.31
CA VAL A 309 9.33 8.72 10.29
C VAL A 309 9.62 8.14 11.68
N PHE A 310 8.88 7.12 12.07
CA PHE A 310 9.10 6.36 13.30
C PHE A 310 10.52 5.74 13.34
N ALA A 311 10.95 5.10 12.26
CA ALA A 311 12.28 4.50 12.16
C ALA A 311 13.40 5.54 12.41
N CYS A 312 13.26 6.78 11.89
CA CYS A 312 14.19 7.87 12.17
C CYS A 312 14.28 8.17 13.66
N VAL A 313 13.13 8.23 14.36
CA VAL A 313 13.09 8.50 15.81
C VAL A 313 13.75 7.36 16.59
N VAL A 314 13.47 6.10 16.25
CA VAL A 314 14.04 4.93 16.94
C VAL A 314 15.57 4.87 16.75
N VAL A 315 16.06 5.15 15.54
CA VAL A 315 17.51 5.18 15.27
C VAL A 315 18.19 6.26 16.11
N VAL A 316 17.68 7.51 16.12
CA VAL A 316 18.33 8.64 16.77
C VAL A 316 18.13 8.59 18.28
N VAL A 317 16.88 8.55 18.72
CA VAL A 317 16.53 8.69 20.15
C VAL A 317 16.68 7.36 20.88
N GLY A 318 16.10 6.27 20.33
CA GLY A 318 16.22 4.92 20.88
C GLY A 318 17.67 4.46 20.94
N GLY A 319 18.42 4.67 19.85
CA GLY A 319 19.84 4.35 19.80
C GLY A 319 20.66 5.12 20.86
N CYS A 320 20.34 6.39 21.10
CA CYS A 320 21.00 7.18 22.16
C CYS A 320 20.70 6.64 23.57
N VAL A 321 19.44 6.28 23.85
CA VAL A 321 19.03 5.72 25.14
C VAL A 321 19.70 4.38 25.38
N LEU A 322 19.61 3.47 24.42
CA LEU A 322 20.13 2.11 24.55
C LEU A 322 21.66 2.03 24.56
N SER A 323 22.36 2.94 23.87
CA SER A 323 23.82 2.96 23.89
C SER A 323 24.38 3.11 25.30
N GLY A 324 23.76 3.98 26.10
CA GLY A 324 24.17 4.18 27.51
C GLY A 324 23.96 2.93 28.36
N GLU A 325 22.81 2.27 28.19
CA GLU A 325 22.47 1.09 29.00
C GLU A 325 23.24 -0.16 28.57
N ILE A 326 23.46 -0.36 27.28
CA ILE A 326 24.28 -1.49 26.79
C ILE A 326 25.72 -1.37 27.31
N LEU A 327 26.29 -0.16 27.36
CA LEU A 327 27.61 0.06 27.96
C LEU A 327 27.62 -0.25 29.45
N HIS A 328 26.56 0.14 30.17
CA HIS A 328 26.39 -0.17 31.59
C HIS A 328 26.29 -1.67 31.84
N VAL A 329 25.39 -2.37 31.13
CA VAL A 329 25.25 -3.84 31.25
C VAL A 329 26.54 -4.56 30.81
N ALA A 330 27.18 -4.11 29.75
CA ALA A 330 28.45 -4.67 29.32
C ALA A 330 29.56 -4.54 30.38
N SER A 331 29.49 -3.51 31.25
CA SER A 331 30.46 -3.36 32.36
C SER A 331 30.34 -4.45 33.43
N TRP A 332 29.17 -5.10 33.56
CA TRP A 332 28.97 -6.24 34.47
C TRP A 332 29.71 -7.49 34.02
N ILE A 333 30.01 -7.64 32.72
CA ILE A 333 30.80 -8.74 32.20
C ILE A 333 32.26 -8.45 32.50
N ARG A 334 32.83 -9.13 33.49
CA ARG A 334 34.20 -8.85 33.97
C ARG A 334 35.28 -9.18 32.92
N SER A 335 35.08 -10.21 32.09
CA SER A 335 36.06 -10.61 31.09
C SER A 335 36.02 -9.77 29.82
N PRO A 336 37.08 -9.00 29.47
CA PRO A 336 37.16 -8.26 28.21
C PRO A 336 37.07 -9.15 26.98
N LYS A 337 37.60 -10.40 27.07
CA LYS A 337 37.53 -11.40 25.98
C LYS A 337 36.08 -11.80 25.70
N VAL A 338 35.28 -12.08 26.74
CA VAL A 338 33.86 -12.43 26.59
C VAL A 338 33.06 -11.28 25.99
N ARG A 339 33.30 -10.04 26.43
CA ARG A 339 32.69 -8.86 25.85
C ARG A 339 33.00 -8.72 24.35
N SER A 340 34.26 -8.94 23.98
CA SER A 340 34.70 -8.89 22.59
C SER A 340 34.03 -9.99 21.75
N ILE A 341 33.97 -11.22 22.26
CA ILE A 341 33.31 -12.34 21.55
C ILE A 341 31.83 -12.02 21.32
N ILE A 342 31.10 -11.61 22.35
CA ILE A 342 29.67 -11.25 22.22
C ILE A 342 29.48 -10.17 21.16
N ALA A 343 30.30 -9.12 21.21
CA ALA A 343 30.26 -8.03 20.25
C ALA A 343 30.54 -8.48 18.82
N THR A 344 31.54 -9.35 18.66
CA THR A 344 31.91 -9.89 17.34
C THR A 344 30.81 -10.80 16.77
N VAL A 345 30.24 -11.68 17.60
CA VAL A 345 29.12 -12.54 17.17
C VAL A 345 27.89 -11.72 16.79
N ALA A 346 27.52 -10.74 17.60
CA ALA A 346 26.38 -9.84 17.29
C ALA A 346 26.61 -9.07 15.99
N ALA A 347 27.81 -8.51 15.78
CA ALA A 347 28.16 -7.83 14.55
C ALA A 347 28.14 -8.77 13.33
N ALA A 348 28.67 -10.00 13.47
CA ALA A 348 28.65 -11.00 12.42
C ALA A 348 27.22 -11.39 12.00
N LEU A 349 26.32 -11.57 12.96
CA LEU A 349 24.90 -11.86 12.70
C LEU A 349 24.21 -10.69 11.94
N LEU A 350 24.45 -9.45 12.36
CA LEU A 350 23.91 -8.27 11.67
C LEU A 350 24.45 -8.13 10.24
N MET A 351 25.75 -8.39 10.05
CA MET A 351 26.36 -8.39 8.71
C MET A 351 25.82 -9.54 7.85
N ALA A 352 25.57 -10.71 8.41
CA ALA A 352 24.96 -11.83 7.68
C ALA A 352 23.52 -11.48 7.22
N ILE A 353 22.70 -10.87 8.10
CA ILE A 353 21.36 -10.40 7.73
C ILE A 353 21.43 -9.38 6.59
N ALA A 354 22.31 -8.37 6.71
CA ALA A 354 22.50 -7.37 5.66
C ALA A 354 22.97 -8.01 4.34
N GLY A 355 23.91 -8.95 4.41
CA GLY A 355 24.42 -9.67 3.26
C GLY A 355 23.35 -10.46 2.51
N VAL A 356 22.52 -11.23 3.25
CA VAL A 356 21.38 -11.95 2.67
C VAL A 356 20.40 -11.00 1.99
N ARG A 357 20.06 -9.89 2.64
CA ARG A 357 19.15 -8.88 2.07
C ARG A 357 19.72 -8.18 0.84
N CYS A 358 21.00 -7.82 0.87
CA CYS A 358 21.66 -7.25 -0.33
C CYS A 358 21.68 -8.26 -1.49
N PHE A 359 21.94 -9.53 -1.19
CA PHE A 359 21.91 -10.58 -2.20
C PHE A 359 20.51 -10.77 -2.79
N ASP A 360 19.47 -10.84 -1.93
CA ASP A 360 18.09 -11.02 -2.38
C ASP A 360 17.60 -9.81 -3.24
N LEU A 361 18.03 -8.59 -2.89
CA LEU A 361 17.75 -7.39 -3.69
C LEU A 361 18.49 -7.41 -5.02
N ALA A 362 19.83 -7.60 -5.00
CA ALA A 362 20.67 -7.55 -6.20
C ALA A 362 20.33 -8.63 -7.23
N THR A 363 19.85 -9.80 -6.77
CA THR A 363 19.41 -10.90 -7.63
C THR A 363 17.95 -10.84 -8.02
N ASN A 364 17.24 -9.80 -7.62
CA ASN A 364 15.78 -9.66 -7.76
C ASN A 364 14.95 -10.75 -7.05
N ARG A 365 15.56 -11.60 -6.22
CA ARG A 365 14.81 -12.62 -5.48
C ARG A 365 13.70 -12.02 -4.63
N HIS A 366 13.99 -10.90 -3.96
CA HIS A 366 13.02 -10.16 -3.14
C HIS A 366 11.78 -9.75 -3.94
N TYR A 367 11.95 -9.32 -5.19
CA TYR A 367 10.87 -8.84 -6.05
C TYR A 367 10.12 -9.97 -6.77
N PHE A 368 10.80 -11.06 -7.13
CA PHE A 368 10.21 -12.18 -7.88
C PHE A 368 9.48 -13.19 -7.00
N GLN A 369 9.75 -13.20 -5.70
CA GLN A 369 9.11 -14.13 -4.79
C GLN A 369 7.61 -13.83 -4.63
N GLY A 370 7.25 -12.55 -4.51
CA GLY A 370 5.87 -12.06 -4.38
C GLY A 370 5.38 -11.35 -5.63
N THR A 371 4.54 -10.34 -5.41
CA THR A 371 3.92 -9.50 -6.44
C THR A 371 4.50 -8.07 -6.46
N GLU A 372 5.76 -7.91 -6.12
CA GLU A 372 6.39 -6.58 -6.10
C GLU A 372 6.50 -6.00 -7.51
N GLU A 373 6.07 -4.77 -7.67
CA GLU A 373 5.93 -4.08 -8.97
C GLU A 373 7.20 -3.35 -9.42
N THR A 374 8.36 -3.80 -8.95
CA THR A 374 9.64 -3.18 -9.26
C THR A 374 10.74 -4.24 -9.40
N ALA A 375 11.94 -3.79 -9.75
CA ALA A 375 13.13 -4.60 -9.82
C ALA A 375 14.34 -3.80 -9.35
N PHE A 376 15.41 -4.47 -8.95
CA PHE A 376 16.69 -3.83 -8.65
C PHE A 376 17.28 -3.19 -9.90
N GLY A 377 17.74 -1.96 -9.75
CA GLY A 377 18.39 -1.20 -10.82
C GLY A 377 17.60 0.04 -11.23
N PRO A 378 18.25 0.93 -12.00
CA PRO A 378 17.64 2.17 -12.45
C PRO A 378 16.75 1.96 -13.68
N GLY A 379 15.69 2.75 -13.82
CA GLY A 379 14.81 2.74 -14.97
C GLY A 379 13.33 2.85 -14.59
N LEU A 380 12.46 2.61 -15.56
CA LEU A 380 11.02 2.51 -15.37
C LEU A 380 10.64 1.06 -15.06
N SER A 381 9.72 0.83 -14.18
CA SER A 381 9.22 -0.51 -13.87
C SER A 381 8.41 -1.09 -15.05
N TRP A 382 8.43 -2.39 -15.15
CA TRP A 382 7.85 -3.20 -16.21
C TRP A 382 6.32 -3.13 -16.34
N TRP A 383 5.62 -2.70 -15.29
CA TRP A 383 4.14 -2.74 -15.29
C TRP A 383 3.49 -1.49 -15.92
N PHE A 384 4.23 -0.41 -16.12
CA PHE A 384 3.68 0.76 -16.79
C PHE A 384 3.33 0.49 -18.26
N PRO A 385 2.18 0.97 -18.75
CA PRO A 385 1.69 0.70 -20.10
C PRO A 385 2.41 1.56 -21.15
N GLN A 386 3.75 1.44 -21.22
CA GLN A 386 4.56 2.30 -22.09
C GLN A 386 4.20 2.10 -23.57
N SER A 387 4.22 0.86 -24.05
CA SER A 387 3.97 0.57 -25.46
C SER A 387 2.53 0.90 -25.87
N ALA A 388 1.55 0.67 -24.97
CA ALA A 388 0.16 1.06 -25.25
C ALA A 388 -0.03 2.57 -25.29
N ALA A 389 0.61 3.32 -24.40
CA ALA A 389 0.58 4.80 -24.44
C ALA A 389 1.23 5.34 -25.73
N GLU A 390 2.36 4.79 -26.14
CA GLU A 390 3.01 5.11 -27.41
C GLU A 390 2.13 4.77 -28.62
N PHE A 391 1.41 3.63 -28.58
CA PHE A 391 0.45 3.26 -29.60
C PHE A 391 -0.73 4.24 -29.67
N ILE A 392 -1.33 4.60 -28.52
CA ILE A 392 -2.44 5.57 -28.44
C ILE A 392 -2.02 6.91 -29.04
N ALA A 393 -0.81 7.39 -28.74
CA ALA A 393 -0.28 8.65 -29.26
C ALA A 393 0.04 8.58 -30.76
N ARG A 394 0.77 7.56 -31.19
CA ARG A 394 1.24 7.39 -32.56
C ARG A 394 0.09 7.21 -33.56
N GLU A 395 -0.88 6.41 -33.21
CA GLU A 395 -2.04 6.12 -34.06
C GLU A 395 -3.18 7.13 -33.86
N ASN A 396 -2.97 8.14 -33.05
CA ASN A 396 -3.92 9.22 -32.75
C ASN A 396 -5.32 8.70 -32.40
N LEU A 397 -5.40 7.73 -31.48
CA LEU A 397 -6.68 7.17 -31.03
C LEU A 397 -7.61 8.28 -30.50
N PRO A 398 -8.95 8.08 -30.54
CA PRO A 398 -9.89 9.06 -30.01
C PRO A 398 -9.52 9.50 -28.58
N ALA A 399 -9.69 10.80 -28.28
CA ALA A 399 -9.51 11.37 -26.96
C ALA A 399 -10.56 10.83 -25.96
N GLU A 400 -10.53 11.33 -24.72
CA GLU A 400 -11.28 10.83 -23.58
C GLU A 400 -11.02 9.32 -23.37
N VAL A 401 -9.75 9.05 -23.02
CA VAL A 401 -9.29 7.70 -22.74
C VAL A 401 -9.69 7.33 -21.31
N PHE A 402 -10.50 6.28 -21.16
CA PHE A 402 -10.73 5.69 -19.85
C PHE A 402 -9.49 4.91 -19.39
N ASN A 403 -9.07 5.16 -18.18
CA ASN A 403 -7.99 4.44 -17.51
C ASN A 403 -8.38 4.14 -16.06
N THR A 404 -7.66 3.22 -15.42
CA THR A 404 -7.82 2.96 -14.00
C THR A 404 -6.94 3.91 -13.17
N TYR A 405 -7.09 3.82 -11.84
CA TYR A 405 -6.43 4.72 -10.89
C TYR A 405 -4.89 4.70 -10.98
N ASP A 406 -4.32 3.52 -11.17
CA ASP A 406 -2.88 3.33 -11.05
C ASP A 406 -2.08 3.81 -12.27
N GLU A 407 -2.66 3.70 -13.49
CA GLU A 407 -1.96 4.17 -14.70
C GLU A 407 -2.20 5.65 -15.00
N GLY A 408 -3.25 6.24 -14.41
CA GLY A 408 -3.70 7.56 -14.79
C GLY A 408 -2.61 8.62 -14.74
N GLY A 409 -1.84 8.66 -13.65
CA GLY A 409 -0.71 9.57 -13.54
C GLY A 409 0.35 9.38 -14.64
N TYR A 410 0.64 8.13 -15.00
CA TYR A 410 1.57 7.83 -16.09
C TYR A 410 1.02 8.29 -17.45
N LEU A 411 -0.27 8.07 -17.71
CA LEU A 411 -0.93 8.49 -18.94
C LEU A 411 -1.03 10.01 -19.03
N ALA A 412 -1.36 10.71 -17.95
CA ALA A 412 -1.32 12.18 -17.88
C ALA A 412 0.07 12.73 -18.23
N TRP A 413 1.13 12.03 -17.81
CA TRP A 413 2.50 12.39 -18.17
C TRP A 413 2.82 12.11 -19.64
N LYS A 414 2.45 10.94 -20.16
CA LYS A 414 2.85 10.50 -21.51
C LYS A 414 1.95 11.04 -22.62
N LEU A 415 0.66 11.16 -22.39
CA LEU A 415 -0.33 11.56 -23.39
C LEU A 415 -0.75 13.05 -23.28
N GLY A 416 -0.60 13.64 -22.09
CA GLY A 416 -0.95 15.04 -21.89
C GLY A 416 0.10 16.00 -22.50
N PRO A 417 -0.29 17.25 -22.77
CA PRO A 417 -1.60 17.85 -22.49
C PRO A 417 -2.68 17.54 -23.54
N GLU A 418 -2.36 16.89 -24.66
CA GLU A 418 -3.27 16.64 -25.78
C GLU A 418 -4.42 15.69 -25.37
N ARG A 419 -4.15 14.79 -24.44
CA ARG A 419 -5.13 13.86 -23.86
C ARG A 419 -5.04 13.90 -22.35
N LEU A 420 -6.17 14.20 -21.72
CA LEU A 420 -6.32 14.20 -20.28
C LEU A 420 -6.68 12.77 -19.82
N ASP A 421 -6.37 12.43 -18.57
CA ASP A 421 -6.73 11.15 -17.98
C ASP A 421 -8.20 11.14 -17.45
N TYR A 422 -8.71 9.94 -17.16
CA TYR A 422 -10.00 9.75 -16.50
C TYR A 422 -9.89 9.92 -14.99
N ILE A 423 -8.84 9.37 -14.39
CA ILE A 423 -8.52 9.39 -12.96
C ILE A 423 -7.03 9.11 -12.75
N ASP A 424 -6.47 9.61 -11.67
CA ASP A 424 -5.10 9.35 -11.22
C ASP A 424 -4.99 9.28 -9.69
N GLY A 425 -3.77 9.18 -9.16
CA GLY A 425 -3.47 9.04 -7.73
C GLY A 425 -3.80 10.24 -6.84
N ARG A 426 -4.46 11.27 -7.33
CA ARG A 426 -4.86 12.46 -6.54
C ARG A 426 -6.17 12.23 -5.78
N ASP A 427 -6.16 11.34 -4.81
CA ASP A 427 -7.31 10.86 -4.03
C ASP A 427 -8.27 11.95 -3.55
N THR A 428 -7.72 13.08 -3.07
CA THR A 428 -8.52 14.19 -2.54
C THR A 428 -9.29 14.95 -3.59
N LEU A 429 -8.89 14.85 -4.85
CA LEU A 429 -9.58 15.43 -5.99
C LEU A 429 -10.79 14.58 -6.38
N PHE A 430 -10.58 13.28 -6.55
CA PHE A 430 -11.61 12.38 -7.08
C PHE A 430 -12.55 11.82 -6.00
N GLY A 431 -12.05 11.58 -4.79
CA GLY A 431 -12.82 11.08 -3.66
C GLY A 431 -13.29 9.62 -3.79
N VAL A 432 -13.80 9.07 -2.68
CA VAL A 432 -14.28 7.68 -2.58
C VAL A 432 -15.35 7.31 -3.62
N PRO A 433 -16.36 8.17 -3.93
CA PRO A 433 -17.40 7.79 -4.88
C PRO A 433 -16.87 7.46 -6.28
N ARG A 434 -15.83 8.17 -6.75
CA ARG A 434 -15.22 7.92 -8.05
C ARG A 434 -14.47 6.59 -8.05
N ILE A 435 -13.71 6.30 -7.00
CA ILE A 435 -13.00 5.02 -6.83
C ILE A 435 -13.99 3.85 -6.83
N GLN A 436 -15.10 3.97 -6.09
CA GLN A 436 -16.17 2.96 -6.07
C GLN A 436 -16.85 2.79 -7.43
N ARG A 437 -16.99 3.88 -8.20
CA ARG A 437 -17.56 3.81 -9.55
C ARG A 437 -16.66 2.99 -10.48
N ILE A 438 -15.35 3.19 -10.42
CA ILE A 438 -14.36 2.42 -11.20
C ILE A 438 -14.42 0.94 -10.81
N ASP A 439 -14.42 0.62 -9.53
CA ASP A 439 -14.53 -0.77 -9.06
C ASP A 439 -15.78 -1.47 -9.63
N LYS A 440 -16.92 -0.77 -9.67
CA LYS A 440 -18.14 -1.27 -10.29
C LYS A 440 -17.98 -1.46 -11.80
N LEU A 441 -17.35 -0.52 -12.51
CA LEU A 441 -17.11 -0.60 -13.95
C LEU A 441 -16.21 -1.78 -14.33
N LEU A 442 -15.12 -1.99 -13.56
CA LEU A 442 -14.20 -3.10 -13.82
C LEU A 442 -14.87 -4.49 -13.66
N LYS A 443 -15.86 -4.60 -12.77
CA LYS A 443 -16.62 -5.82 -12.53
C LYS A 443 -17.80 -6.01 -13.50
N ALA A 444 -18.21 -4.96 -14.20
CA ALA A 444 -19.33 -4.98 -15.10
C ALA A 444 -18.94 -5.50 -16.49
N ALA A 445 -19.89 -6.13 -17.20
CA ALA A 445 -19.70 -6.50 -18.59
C ALA A 445 -19.53 -5.25 -19.48
N PRO A 446 -18.67 -5.27 -20.52
CA PRO A 446 -18.38 -4.10 -21.37
C PRO A 446 -19.63 -3.55 -22.08
N ASP A 447 -20.59 -4.41 -22.43
CA ASP A 447 -21.82 -4.02 -23.12
C ASP A 447 -22.97 -3.65 -22.15
N SER A 448 -22.71 -3.59 -20.82
CA SER A 448 -23.72 -3.26 -19.81
C SER A 448 -24.16 -1.79 -19.87
N ASP A 449 -25.36 -1.51 -19.37
CA ASP A 449 -25.90 -0.14 -19.26
C ASP A 449 -24.96 0.76 -18.44
N LEU A 450 -24.29 0.20 -17.43
CA LEU A 450 -23.33 0.91 -16.60
C LEU A 450 -22.17 1.50 -17.42
N TRP A 451 -21.56 0.69 -18.29
CA TRP A 451 -20.50 1.13 -19.20
C TRP A 451 -21.02 2.10 -20.27
N GLN A 452 -22.21 1.86 -20.81
CA GLN A 452 -22.80 2.74 -21.79
C GLN A 452 -23.16 4.11 -21.21
N GLU A 453 -23.64 4.15 -19.97
CA GLU A 453 -23.89 5.40 -19.24
C GLU A 453 -22.58 6.17 -19.03
N GLU A 454 -21.52 5.50 -18.55
CA GLU A 454 -20.23 6.13 -18.32
C GLU A 454 -19.60 6.66 -19.59
N ALA A 455 -19.63 5.84 -20.65
CA ALA A 455 -19.11 6.22 -21.96
C ALA A 455 -19.86 7.42 -22.58
N ARG A 456 -21.18 7.49 -22.40
CA ARG A 456 -21.96 8.67 -22.85
C ARG A 456 -21.69 9.91 -22.00
N ARG A 457 -21.60 9.74 -20.68
CA ARG A 457 -21.38 10.83 -19.74
C ARG A 457 -20.09 11.58 -20.00
N TYR A 458 -19.04 10.86 -20.29
CA TYR A 458 -17.68 11.40 -20.45
C TYR A 458 -17.14 11.30 -21.87
N ASN A 459 -18.01 10.95 -22.84
CA ASN A 459 -17.62 10.79 -24.25
C ASN A 459 -16.43 9.83 -24.46
N ILE A 460 -16.42 8.69 -23.73
CA ILE A 460 -15.31 7.75 -23.76
C ILE A 460 -15.37 6.93 -25.06
N HIS A 461 -14.29 7.01 -25.82
CA HIS A 461 -14.14 6.27 -27.08
C HIS A 461 -13.00 5.26 -27.04
N THR A 462 -12.04 5.45 -26.15
CA THR A 462 -10.88 4.58 -25.95
C THR A 462 -10.82 4.14 -24.51
N VAL A 463 -10.50 2.87 -24.27
CA VAL A 463 -10.31 2.28 -22.94
C VAL A 463 -8.96 1.60 -22.92
N ILE A 464 -8.16 1.88 -21.88
CA ILE A 464 -6.94 1.14 -21.61
C ILE A 464 -7.07 0.42 -20.26
N PHE A 465 -6.68 -0.85 -20.24
CA PHE A 465 -6.62 -1.65 -19.01
C PHE A 465 -5.21 -2.11 -18.73
N PRO A 466 -4.76 -2.04 -17.46
CA PRO A 466 -3.55 -2.70 -17.02
C PRO A 466 -3.79 -4.20 -16.90
N LEU A 467 -2.87 -4.98 -17.41
CA LEU A 467 -2.90 -6.43 -17.35
C LEU A 467 -1.73 -7.01 -16.54
N ALA A 468 -0.69 -6.23 -16.36
CA ALA A 468 0.52 -6.66 -15.67
C ALA A 468 0.43 -6.63 -14.15
N ARG A 469 -0.53 -5.89 -13.59
CA ARG A 469 -0.79 -5.89 -12.16
C ARG A 469 -1.77 -6.99 -11.82
N PHE A 470 -1.33 -7.86 -10.94
CA PHE A 470 -2.08 -9.06 -10.58
C PHE A 470 -3.44 -8.74 -9.95
N ASP A 471 -3.48 -7.69 -9.12
CA ASP A 471 -4.72 -7.21 -8.51
C ASP A 471 -5.69 -6.62 -9.53
N GLY A 472 -5.19 -6.08 -10.64
CA GLY A 472 -5.98 -5.48 -11.70
C GLY A 472 -6.62 -6.51 -12.65
N ILE A 473 -5.84 -7.51 -13.10
CA ILE A 473 -6.30 -8.47 -14.12
C ILE A 473 -7.48 -9.34 -13.64
N GLN A 474 -7.58 -9.60 -12.33
CA GLN A 474 -8.70 -10.35 -11.74
C GLN A 474 -10.04 -9.64 -11.87
N PHE A 475 -10.04 -8.31 -11.97
CA PHE A 475 -11.24 -7.49 -12.05
C PHE A 475 -11.62 -7.14 -13.48
N VAL A 476 -10.67 -7.18 -14.43
CA VAL A 476 -10.94 -6.96 -15.83
C VAL A 476 -11.49 -8.24 -16.43
N ARG A 477 -12.73 -8.23 -16.86
CA ARG A 477 -13.37 -9.34 -17.57
C ARG A 477 -12.85 -9.42 -19.00
N LEU A 478 -11.56 -9.73 -19.19
CA LEU A 478 -10.85 -9.59 -20.46
C LEU A 478 -11.48 -10.40 -21.60
N GLN A 479 -11.97 -11.62 -21.29
CA GLN A 479 -12.70 -12.43 -22.27
C GLN A 479 -13.97 -11.73 -22.76
N ASP A 480 -14.75 -11.12 -21.86
CA ASP A 480 -15.97 -10.41 -22.20
C ASP A 480 -15.65 -9.15 -23.03
N TRP A 481 -14.55 -8.46 -22.72
CA TRP A 481 -14.07 -7.33 -23.49
C TRP A 481 -13.63 -7.73 -24.90
N CYS A 482 -12.93 -8.84 -25.05
CA CYS A 482 -12.55 -9.39 -26.34
C CYS A 482 -13.77 -9.85 -27.18
N ALA A 483 -14.84 -10.33 -26.53
CA ALA A 483 -16.08 -10.77 -27.15
C ALA A 483 -17.13 -9.66 -27.34
N SER A 484 -16.88 -8.44 -26.84
CA SER A 484 -17.81 -7.33 -26.87
C SER A 484 -18.25 -6.98 -28.30
N LYS A 485 -19.50 -6.58 -28.43
CA LYS A 485 -20.07 -6.09 -29.71
C LYS A 485 -19.82 -4.57 -29.86
N LEU A 486 -19.75 -3.86 -28.76
CA LEU A 486 -19.59 -2.38 -28.71
C LEU A 486 -18.13 -1.94 -28.68
N TRP A 487 -17.24 -2.76 -28.12
CA TRP A 487 -15.82 -2.44 -27.97
C TRP A 487 -14.96 -3.42 -28.78
N ARG A 488 -13.90 -2.93 -29.39
CA ARG A 488 -12.98 -3.76 -30.17
C ARG A 488 -11.55 -3.59 -29.69
N PRO A 489 -10.82 -4.69 -29.43
CA PRO A 489 -9.41 -4.63 -29.12
C PRO A 489 -8.64 -4.15 -30.35
N VAL A 490 -7.75 -3.18 -30.15
CA VAL A 490 -6.83 -2.64 -31.17
C VAL A 490 -5.37 -2.77 -30.77
N TYR A 491 -5.13 -3.09 -29.48
CA TYR A 491 -3.80 -3.34 -28.95
C TYR A 491 -3.90 -4.34 -27.79
N LEU A 492 -2.94 -5.27 -27.71
CA LEU A 492 -2.81 -6.23 -26.63
C LEU A 492 -1.35 -6.65 -26.50
N ASP A 493 -0.80 -6.49 -25.32
CA ASP A 493 0.48 -7.09 -24.91
C ASP A 493 0.34 -7.71 -23.50
N GLU A 494 1.46 -8.14 -22.92
CA GLU A 494 1.50 -8.72 -21.58
C GLU A 494 1.36 -7.69 -20.45
N VAL A 495 1.30 -6.40 -20.77
CA VAL A 495 1.20 -5.29 -19.79
C VAL A 495 -0.16 -4.63 -19.84
N SER A 496 -0.76 -4.51 -21.03
CA SER A 496 -1.98 -3.71 -21.22
C SER A 496 -2.81 -4.13 -22.43
N ALA A 497 -4.09 -3.78 -22.42
CA ALA A 497 -4.98 -3.90 -23.58
C ALA A 497 -5.67 -2.57 -23.86
N VAL A 498 -5.80 -2.22 -25.14
CA VAL A 498 -6.53 -1.03 -25.57
C VAL A 498 -7.74 -1.44 -26.43
N PHE A 499 -8.90 -0.91 -26.04
CA PHE A 499 -10.15 -1.11 -26.75
C PHE A 499 -10.66 0.23 -27.25
N VAL A 500 -11.26 0.22 -28.43
CA VAL A 500 -11.97 1.37 -28.98
C VAL A 500 -13.45 1.06 -29.16
N ARG A 501 -14.29 2.06 -28.95
CA ARG A 501 -15.72 1.95 -29.16
C ARG A 501 -16.01 1.84 -30.64
N ARG A 502 -16.81 0.85 -31.03
CA ARG A 502 -17.19 0.63 -32.43
C ARG A 502 -18.16 1.69 -32.91
N GLN A 503 -17.71 2.53 -33.83
CA GLN A 503 -18.45 3.64 -34.43
C GLN A 503 -17.94 3.84 -35.86
N ALA A 504 -18.65 4.64 -36.67
CA ALA A 504 -18.25 4.89 -38.06
C ALA A 504 -16.83 5.47 -38.15
N GLU A 505 -16.47 6.34 -37.20
CA GLU A 505 -15.18 7.03 -37.11
C GLU A 505 -14.01 6.10 -36.73
N THR A 506 -14.30 4.99 -36.04
CA THR A 506 -13.29 4.05 -35.54
C THR A 506 -13.17 2.76 -36.38
N GLU A 507 -14.07 2.52 -37.35
CA GLU A 507 -14.07 1.30 -38.14
C GLU A 507 -12.79 1.12 -38.99
N GLU A 508 -12.20 2.23 -39.49
CA GLU A 508 -10.94 2.13 -40.25
C GLU A 508 -9.76 1.77 -39.30
N LEU A 509 -9.74 2.32 -38.11
CA LEU A 509 -8.75 2.00 -37.08
C LEU A 509 -8.84 0.52 -36.69
N ILE A 510 -10.06 0.02 -36.45
CA ILE A 510 -10.31 -1.38 -36.11
C ILE A 510 -9.85 -2.33 -37.24
N ARG A 511 -10.10 -1.96 -38.51
CA ARG A 511 -9.61 -2.75 -39.66
C ARG A 511 -8.08 -2.71 -39.80
N ARG A 512 -7.45 -1.60 -39.46
CA ARG A 512 -5.99 -1.43 -39.56
C ARG A 512 -5.24 -2.18 -38.47
N PHE A 513 -5.82 -2.29 -37.26
CA PHE A 513 -5.22 -2.94 -36.10
C PHE A 513 -6.12 -4.04 -35.54
N PRO A 514 -6.35 -5.12 -36.31
CA PRO A 514 -7.19 -6.20 -35.83
C PRO A 514 -6.43 -7.02 -34.80
N VAL A 515 -6.93 -7.06 -33.56
CA VAL A 515 -6.42 -7.92 -32.49
C VAL A 515 -7.37 -9.09 -32.29
N ASN A 516 -6.83 -10.30 -32.40
CA ASN A 516 -7.54 -11.52 -32.02
C ASN A 516 -6.99 -12.01 -30.67
N CYS A 517 -7.77 -11.86 -29.60
CA CYS A 517 -7.38 -12.25 -28.24
C CYS A 517 -7.09 -13.77 -28.11
N GLU A 518 -7.70 -14.61 -28.98
CA GLU A 518 -7.49 -16.05 -28.91
C GLU A 518 -6.14 -16.49 -29.50
N THR A 519 -5.55 -15.67 -30.38
CA THR A 519 -4.33 -16.03 -31.12
C THR A 519 -3.20 -15.02 -31.00
N ALA A 520 -3.43 -13.86 -30.36
CA ALA A 520 -2.38 -12.85 -30.16
C ALA A 520 -1.18 -13.47 -29.44
N PRO A 521 0.06 -13.28 -29.97
CA PRO A 521 1.26 -13.81 -29.33
C PRO A 521 1.52 -13.11 -28.00
N LEU A 522 1.80 -13.89 -26.93
CA LEU A 522 2.17 -13.37 -25.62
C LEU A 522 3.32 -14.23 -25.03
N PRO A 523 4.45 -13.63 -24.60
CA PRO A 523 4.71 -12.19 -24.68
C PRO A 523 4.64 -11.65 -26.12
N SER A 524 4.28 -10.39 -26.27
CA SER A 524 4.11 -9.74 -27.59
C SER A 524 5.43 -9.60 -28.37
N GLN A 525 6.55 -9.62 -27.66
CA GLN A 525 7.92 -9.61 -28.19
C GLN A 525 8.72 -10.72 -27.52
N THR A 526 9.77 -11.22 -28.21
CA THR A 526 10.72 -12.13 -27.56
C THR A 526 11.40 -11.41 -26.39
N PRO A 527 11.31 -11.97 -25.17
CA PRO A 527 11.94 -11.35 -24.02
C PRO A 527 13.43 -11.17 -24.22
N GLY A 528 13.96 -10.03 -23.74
CA GLY A 528 15.37 -9.75 -23.78
C GLY A 528 16.20 -10.74 -22.94
N SER A 529 17.52 -10.67 -23.06
CA SER A 529 18.45 -11.57 -22.34
C SER A 529 18.60 -11.25 -20.85
N GLY A 530 18.04 -10.11 -20.40
CA GLY A 530 18.05 -9.72 -18.99
C GLY A 530 17.16 -10.64 -18.13
N ARG A 531 17.73 -11.19 -17.04
CA ARG A 531 17.00 -12.13 -16.17
C ARG A 531 15.67 -11.56 -15.63
N ALA A 532 15.67 -10.29 -15.22
CA ALA A 532 14.47 -9.63 -14.71
C ALA A 532 13.44 -9.38 -15.82
N GLU A 533 13.90 -8.96 -16.99
CA GLU A 533 13.07 -8.71 -18.16
C GLU A 533 12.39 -10.00 -18.63
N ALA A 534 13.18 -11.08 -18.77
CA ALA A 534 12.64 -12.38 -19.17
C ALA A 534 11.62 -12.93 -18.16
N PHE A 535 11.94 -12.83 -16.85
CA PHE A 535 10.99 -13.26 -15.80
C PHE A 535 9.67 -12.51 -15.88
N ASN A 536 9.72 -11.17 -15.90
CA ASN A 536 8.51 -10.33 -15.89
C ASN A 536 7.68 -10.50 -17.17
N ALA A 537 8.31 -10.59 -18.33
CA ALA A 537 7.60 -10.82 -19.60
C ALA A 537 6.82 -12.14 -19.57
N TRP A 538 7.45 -13.24 -19.15
CA TRP A 538 6.78 -14.53 -19.07
C TRP A 538 5.73 -14.60 -17.95
N ALA A 539 6.01 -13.99 -16.79
CA ALA A 539 5.06 -13.96 -15.67
C ALA A 539 3.78 -13.18 -16.02
N ASN A 540 3.94 -12.01 -16.67
CA ASN A 540 2.80 -11.20 -17.12
C ASN A 540 2.02 -11.90 -18.23
N ALA A 541 2.74 -12.46 -19.23
CA ALA A 541 2.09 -13.22 -20.30
C ALA A 541 1.27 -14.38 -19.72
N ALA A 542 1.79 -15.10 -18.73
CA ALA A 542 1.05 -16.18 -18.07
C ALA A 542 -0.25 -15.67 -17.42
N GLY A 543 -0.22 -14.52 -16.76
CA GLY A 543 -1.41 -13.89 -16.17
C GLY A 543 -2.46 -13.51 -17.22
N VAL A 544 -2.04 -12.86 -18.31
CA VAL A 544 -2.92 -12.45 -19.39
C VAL A 544 -3.51 -13.67 -20.13
N LEU A 545 -2.69 -14.68 -20.43
CA LEU A 545 -3.13 -15.93 -21.06
C LEU A 545 -4.16 -16.67 -20.20
N ALA A 546 -3.93 -16.72 -18.88
CA ALA A 546 -4.88 -17.28 -17.93
C ALA A 546 -6.22 -16.50 -17.93
N ALA A 547 -6.16 -15.17 -17.92
CA ALA A 547 -7.34 -14.30 -17.99
C ALA A 547 -8.11 -14.45 -19.30
N LEU A 548 -7.43 -14.78 -20.40
CA LEU A 548 -8.04 -15.11 -21.70
C LEU A 548 -8.56 -16.55 -21.80
N GLY A 549 -8.33 -17.40 -20.77
CA GLY A 549 -8.70 -18.82 -20.80
C GLY A 549 -7.79 -19.71 -21.68
N ARG A 550 -6.63 -19.17 -22.12
CA ARG A 550 -5.62 -19.88 -22.92
C ARG A 550 -4.70 -20.72 -22.02
N ASN A 551 -5.30 -21.68 -21.32
CA ASN A 551 -4.68 -22.39 -20.18
C ASN A 551 -3.39 -23.13 -20.56
N SER A 552 -3.31 -23.78 -21.72
CA SER A 552 -2.10 -24.50 -22.15
C SER A 552 -0.91 -23.57 -22.35
N GLU A 553 -1.14 -22.41 -22.96
CA GLU A 553 -0.11 -21.40 -23.17
C GLU A 553 0.27 -20.69 -21.87
N ALA A 554 -0.71 -20.45 -20.97
CA ALA A 554 -0.45 -19.93 -19.64
C ALA A 554 0.47 -20.87 -18.83
N LEU A 555 0.25 -22.19 -18.89
CA LEU A 555 1.12 -23.18 -18.25
C LEU A 555 2.54 -23.19 -18.86
N ALA A 556 2.66 -23.06 -20.17
CA ALA A 556 3.97 -22.93 -20.82
C ALA A 556 4.70 -21.64 -20.40
N ALA A 557 3.99 -20.52 -20.34
CA ALA A 557 4.55 -19.25 -19.91
C ALA A 557 4.98 -19.28 -18.42
N THR A 558 4.17 -19.90 -17.52
CA THR A 558 4.58 -20.11 -16.12
C THR A 558 5.84 -20.98 -16.03
N ALA A 559 5.97 -22.03 -16.85
CA ALA A 559 7.17 -22.87 -16.87
C ALA A 559 8.40 -22.08 -17.31
N ASN A 560 8.28 -21.22 -18.33
CA ASN A 560 9.37 -20.35 -18.76
C ASN A 560 9.79 -19.37 -17.66
N ALA A 561 8.85 -18.70 -16.98
CA ALA A 561 9.15 -17.79 -15.88
C ALA A 561 9.79 -18.54 -14.69
N LEU A 562 9.28 -19.71 -14.29
CA LEU A 562 9.84 -20.54 -13.23
C LEU A 562 11.23 -21.10 -13.59
N SER A 563 11.58 -21.26 -14.87
CA SER A 563 12.94 -21.61 -15.28
C SER A 563 13.95 -20.52 -14.95
N VAL A 564 13.51 -19.25 -14.92
CA VAL A 564 14.33 -18.08 -14.53
C VAL A 564 14.42 -17.96 -13.01
N PHE A 565 13.30 -18.14 -12.30
CA PHE A 565 13.22 -18.07 -10.85
C PHE A 565 12.23 -19.09 -10.29
N PRO A 566 12.73 -20.27 -9.87
CA PRO A 566 11.90 -21.38 -9.40
C PRO A 566 11.13 -21.14 -8.11
N ASP A 567 11.62 -20.22 -7.25
CA ASP A 567 11.06 -19.98 -5.91
C ASP A 567 10.00 -18.85 -5.91
N SER A 568 9.31 -18.57 -7.01
CA SER A 568 8.24 -17.60 -7.06
C SER A 568 6.94 -18.18 -6.52
N SER A 569 6.56 -17.82 -5.31
CA SER A 569 5.27 -18.19 -4.70
C SER A 569 4.10 -17.80 -5.60
N PHE A 570 4.17 -16.59 -6.15
CA PHE A 570 3.19 -16.05 -7.06
C PHE A 570 2.98 -16.91 -8.32
N LEU A 571 4.05 -17.35 -8.99
CA LEU A 571 3.93 -18.17 -10.19
C LEU A 571 3.40 -19.58 -9.89
N HIS A 572 3.79 -20.16 -8.76
CA HIS A 572 3.20 -21.43 -8.31
C HIS A 572 1.69 -21.28 -8.03
N TRP A 573 1.29 -20.18 -7.38
CA TRP A 573 -0.12 -19.86 -7.17
C TRP A 573 -0.88 -19.67 -8.49
N LEU A 574 -0.31 -18.91 -9.46
CA LEU A 574 -0.92 -18.71 -10.78
C LEU A 574 -1.06 -20.03 -11.53
N ARG A 575 -0.01 -20.85 -11.57
CA ARG A 575 0.00 -22.16 -12.20
C ARG A 575 -1.04 -23.08 -11.57
N ALA A 576 -1.17 -23.05 -10.25
CA ALA A 576 -2.20 -23.78 -9.54
C ALA A 576 -3.61 -23.36 -9.95
N ASN A 577 -3.87 -22.05 -10.09
CA ASN A 577 -5.15 -21.53 -10.55
C ASN A 577 -5.48 -22.02 -11.98
N VAL A 578 -4.52 -22.02 -12.89
CA VAL A 578 -4.70 -22.49 -14.27
C VAL A 578 -4.97 -23.99 -14.30
N LEU A 579 -4.22 -24.79 -13.54
CA LEU A 579 -4.44 -26.24 -13.40
C LEU A 579 -5.83 -26.53 -12.81
N PHE A 580 -6.23 -25.75 -11.81
CA PHE A 580 -7.54 -25.86 -11.19
C PHE A 580 -8.67 -25.56 -12.18
N ALA A 581 -8.56 -24.49 -12.96
CA ALA A 581 -9.52 -24.14 -14.01
C ALA A 581 -9.57 -25.19 -15.12
N SER A 582 -8.46 -25.88 -15.39
CA SER A 582 -8.36 -26.97 -16.36
C SER A 582 -8.84 -28.32 -15.82
N GLY A 583 -9.26 -28.41 -14.56
CA GLY A 583 -9.73 -29.66 -13.93
C GLY A 583 -8.61 -30.58 -13.39
N SER A 584 -7.34 -30.20 -13.50
CA SER A 584 -6.20 -30.98 -12.97
C SER A 584 -6.02 -30.72 -11.47
N LEU A 585 -7.03 -31.12 -10.67
CA LEU A 585 -7.14 -30.77 -9.25
C LEU A 585 -5.98 -31.32 -8.38
N GLY A 586 -5.39 -32.47 -8.75
CA GLY A 586 -4.24 -33.05 -8.03
C GLY A 586 -2.98 -32.21 -8.18
N ASP A 587 -2.64 -31.85 -9.40
CA ASP A 587 -1.47 -31.05 -9.73
C ASP A 587 -1.64 -29.62 -9.19
N SER A 588 -2.84 -29.08 -9.27
CA SER A 588 -3.20 -27.78 -8.69
C SER A 588 -2.93 -27.74 -7.18
N GLU A 589 -3.33 -28.80 -6.43
CA GLU A 589 -3.06 -28.87 -4.98
C GLU A 589 -1.57 -28.84 -4.68
N GLN A 590 -0.74 -29.56 -5.43
CA GLN A 590 0.71 -29.57 -5.23
C GLN A 590 1.33 -28.18 -5.44
N GLU A 591 0.89 -27.49 -6.49
CA GLU A 591 1.37 -26.13 -6.77
C GLU A 591 0.91 -25.11 -5.70
N TYR A 592 -0.34 -25.22 -5.17
CA TYR A 592 -0.77 -24.41 -4.04
C TYR A 592 0.02 -24.68 -2.78
N LEU A 593 0.32 -25.95 -2.46
CA LEU A 593 1.16 -26.31 -1.32
C LEU A 593 2.57 -25.74 -1.47
N THR A 594 3.12 -25.76 -2.69
CA THR A 594 4.41 -25.12 -2.98
C THR A 594 4.34 -23.62 -2.76
N ALA A 595 3.31 -22.96 -3.28
CA ALA A 595 3.09 -21.52 -3.09
C ALA A 595 3.02 -21.15 -1.60
N VAL A 596 2.23 -21.89 -0.81
CA VAL A 596 2.11 -21.71 0.65
C VAL A 596 3.44 -21.93 1.36
N SER A 597 4.24 -22.91 0.94
CA SER A 597 5.55 -23.19 1.56
C SER A 597 6.58 -22.08 1.29
N LEU A 598 6.48 -21.42 0.14
CA LEU A 598 7.37 -20.32 -0.26
C LEU A 598 6.96 -18.99 0.37
N ASP A 599 5.66 -18.72 0.43
CA ASP A 599 5.07 -17.51 1.05
C ASP A 599 3.71 -17.86 1.69
N PRO A 600 3.68 -18.13 3.00
CA PRO A 600 2.45 -18.41 3.75
C PRO A 600 1.64 -17.10 3.94
N SER A 601 0.88 -16.70 2.95
CA SER A 601 0.06 -15.49 2.95
C SER A 601 -1.45 -15.80 2.98
N GLU A 602 -2.28 -14.78 3.25
CA GLU A 602 -3.73 -14.88 3.13
C GLU A 602 -4.14 -15.42 1.77
N VAL A 603 -3.54 -14.91 0.69
CA VAL A 603 -3.90 -15.25 -0.69
C VAL A 603 -3.62 -16.71 -0.99
N THR A 604 -2.43 -17.19 -0.64
CA THR A 604 -2.03 -18.58 -0.92
C THR A 604 -2.86 -19.59 -0.11
N TRP A 605 -3.13 -19.30 1.17
CA TRP A 605 -3.97 -20.14 2.01
C TRP A 605 -5.44 -20.13 1.62
N THR A 606 -5.99 -18.99 1.16
CA THR A 606 -7.37 -18.91 0.66
C THR A 606 -7.54 -19.77 -0.59
N ALA A 607 -6.62 -19.65 -1.54
CA ALA A 607 -6.67 -20.44 -2.76
C ALA A 607 -6.58 -21.96 -2.49
N LEU A 608 -5.72 -22.37 -1.55
CA LEU A 608 -5.65 -23.76 -1.10
C LEU A 608 -6.95 -24.22 -0.43
N ALA A 609 -7.58 -23.36 0.38
CA ALA A 609 -8.86 -23.64 1.02
C ALA A 609 -9.96 -23.87 -0.03
N ASP A 610 -10.04 -23.02 -1.05
CA ASP A 610 -11.00 -23.16 -2.16
C ASP A 610 -10.78 -24.46 -2.93
N SER A 611 -9.52 -24.83 -3.18
CA SER A 611 -9.16 -26.09 -3.82
C SER A 611 -9.64 -27.29 -2.99
N TYR A 612 -9.39 -27.29 -1.68
CA TYR A 612 -9.87 -28.34 -0.78
C TYR A 612 -11.39 -28.41 -0.72
N GLN A 613 -12.08 -27.27 -0.69
CA GLN A 613 -13.53 -27.20 -0.64
C GLN A 613 -14.16 -27.82 -1.90
N LYS A 614 -13.65 -27.50 -3.10
CA LYS A 614 -14.14 -28.06 -4.35
C LYS A 614 -13.89 -29.57 -4.46
N ARG A 615 -12.87 -30.08 -3.80
CA ARG A 615 -12.59 -31.53 -3.71
C ARG A 615 -13.36 -32.23 -2.58
N GLY A 616 -14.25 -31.54 -1.87
CA GLY A 616 -15.01 -32.10 -0.76
C GLY A 616 -14.18 -32.37 0.51
N ARG A 617 -12.91 -31.89 0.56
CA ARG A 617 -12.02 -32.04 1.74
C ARG A 617 -12.30 -30.95 2.77
N ILE A 618 -13.52 -30.92 3.28
CA ILE A 618 -14.04 -29.82 4.11
C ILE A 618 -13.17 -29.55 5.36
N PRO A 619 -12.71 -30.56 6.15
CA PRO A 619 -11.86 -30.27 7.29
C PRO A 619 -10.55 -29.55 6.92
N ALA A 620 -9.88 -29.96 5.83
CA ALA A 620 -8.67 -29.33 5.34
C ALA A 620 -8.95 -27.90 4.81
N ALA A 621 -10.09 -27.69 4.14
CA ALA A 621 -10.52 -26.37 3.69
C ALA A 621 -10.75 -25.40 4.85
N LEU A 622 -11.41 -25.84 5.92
CA LEU A 622 -11.63 -25.04 7.14
C LEU A 622 -10.30 -24.70 7.82
N ASP A 623 -9.36 -25.64 7.87
CA ASP A 623 -8.06 -25.41 8.46
C ASP A 623 -7.24 -24.39 7.65
N ALA A 624 -7.18 -24.57 6.34
CA ALA A 624 -6.50 -23.63 5.43
C ALA A 624 -7.11 -22.22 5.52
N MET A 625 -8.45 -22.09 5.54
CA MET A 625 -9.11 -20.78 5.69
C MET A 625 -8.85 -20.14 7.06
N ARG A 626 -8.69 -20.95 8.11
CA ARG A 626 -8.28 -20.44 9.44
C ARG A 626 -6.88 -19.84 9.40
N HIS A 627 -5.94 -20.49 8.72
CA HIS A 627 -4.60 -19.94 8.49
C HIS A 627 -4.65 -18.63 7.69
N ALA A 628 -5.44 -18.58 6.62
CA ALA A 628 -5.67 -17.35 5.85
C ALA A 628 -6.15 -16.21 6.74
N ALA A 629 -7.19 -16.47 7.58
CA ALA A 629 -7.74 -15.46 8.48
C ALA A 629 -6.74 -14.96 9.54
N GLN A 630 -5.85 -15.83 10.02
CA GLN A 630 -4.82 -15.47 10.98
C GLN A 630 -3.68 -14.63 10.38
N LEU A 631 -3.42 -14.77 9.08
CA LEU A 631 -2.35 -14.07 8.38
C LEU A 631 -2.83 -12.80 7.67
N SER A 632 -4.14 -12.63 7.54
CA SER A 632 -4.72 -11.48 6.84
C SER A 632 -4.42 -10.16 7.56
N ARG A 633 -4.09 -9.14 6.76
CA ARG A 633 -4.03 -7.75 7.21
C ARG A 633 -5.44 -7.14 7.37
N ARG A 634 -6.45 -7.76 6.76
CA ARG A 634 -7.88 -7.41 6.85
C ARG A 634 -8.68 -8.62 7.29
N PRO A 635 -8.49 -9.13 8.50
CA PRO A 635 -8.97 -10.45 8.90
C PRO A 635 -10.50 -10.54 8.97
N GLN A 636 -11.22 -9.40 8.96
CA GLN A 636 -12.68 -9.39 8.96
C GLN A 636 -13.29 -10.16 7.77
N GLN A 637 -12.69 -10.07 6.58
CA GLN A 637 -13.19 -10.76 5.38
C GLN A 637 -12.96 -12.28 5.41
N PRO A 638 -11.72 -12.77 5.63
CA PRO A 638 -11.49 -14.21 5.80
C PRO A 638 -12.25 -14.83 6.97
N PHE A 639 -12.45 -14.12 8.09
CA PHE A 639 -13.29 -14.63 9.20
C PHE A 639 -14.76 -14.71 8.82
N LEU A 640 -15.28 -13.77 8.03
CA LEU A 640 -16.63 -13.84 7.48
C LEU A 640 -16.78 -15.06 6.56
N THR A 641 -15.81 -15.28 5.67
CA THR A 641 -15.78 -16.46 4.79
C THR A 641 -15.70 -17.76 5.60
N LEU A 642 -14.83 -17.81 6.60
CA LEU A 642 -14.70 -18.96 7.51
C LEU A 642 -16.01 -19.25 8.25
N GLY A 643 -16.73 -18.23 8.70
CA GLY A 643 -18.05 -18.38 9.30
C GLY A 643 -19.07 -19.03 8.36
N ASN A 644 -19.10 -18.59 7.10
CA ASN A 644 -19.97 -19.18 6.08
C ASN A 644 -19.55 -20.63 5.75
N MET A 645 -18.25 -20.93 5.71
CA MET A 645 -17.76 -22.31 5.51
C MET A 645 -18.13 -23.22 6.68
N TYR A 646 -18.07 -22.75 7.94
CA TYR A 646 -18.55 -23.49 9.09
C TYR A 646 -20.06 -23.77 9.04
N LEU A 647 -20.87 -22.80 8.58
CA LEU A 647 -22.31 -23.02 8.36
C LEU A 647 -22.56 -24.10 7.33
N ALA A 648 -21.88 -24.04 6.19
CA ALA A 648 -21.98 -25.04 5.13
C ALA A 648 -21.53 -26.43 5.60
N ALA A 649 -20.61 -26.50 6.55
CA ALA A 649 -20.11 -27.74 7.18
C ALA A 649 -21.01 -28.25 8.34
N GLY A 650 -22.15 -27.59 8.63
CA GLY A 650 -23.03 -27.97 9.73
C GLY A 650 -22.46 -27.67 11.13
N GLN A 651 -21.58 -26.69 11.24
CA GLN A 651 -20.91 -26.28 12.50
C GLN A 651 -21.32 -24.86 12.93
N PRO A 652 -22.62 -24.61 13.25
CA PRO A 652 -23.13 -23.26 13.48
C PRO A 652 -22.53 -22.56 14.72
N ALA A 653 -22.15 -23.31 15.75
CA ALA A 653 -21.49 -22.73 16.93
C ALA A 653 -20.11 -22.16 16.61
N GLU A 654 -19.32 -22.83 15.75
CA GLU A 654 -18.03 -22.33 15.28
C GLU A 654 -18.20 -21.16 14.31
N ALA A 655 -19.26 -21.19 13.50
CA ALA A 655 -19.62 -20.08 12.61
C ALA A 655 -19.86 -18.77 13.40
N LEU A 656 -20.60 -18.83 14.50
CA LEU A 656 -20.83 -17.66 15.37
C LEU A 656 -19.52 -17.10 15.92
N LYS A 657 -18.59 -17.96 16.35
CA LYS A 657 -17.27 -17.52 16.82
C LYS A 657 -16.49 -16.80 15.71
N ALA A 658 -16.55 -17.32 14.49
CA ALA A 658 -15.88 -16.71 13.32
C ALA A 658 -16.51 -15.35 12.98
N PHE A 659 -17.85 -15.21 12.98
CA PHE A 659 -18.52 -13.93 12.79
C PHE A 659 -18.18 -12.92 13.89
N ASP A 660 -18.06 -13.37 15.14
CA ASP A 660 -17.63 -12.50 16.24
C ASP A 660 -16.19 -12.03 16.07
N GLN A 661 -15.32 -12.88 15.52
CA GLN A 661 -13.96 -12.48 15.20
C GLN A 661 -13.93 -11.51 14.01
N ALA A 662 -14.75 -11.73 12.99
CA ALA A 662 -14.90 -10.81 11.87
C ALA A 662 -15.27 -9.40 12.36
N VAL A 663 -16.27 -9.28 13.24
CA VAL A 663 -16.71 -7.99 13.81
C VAL A 663 -15.64 -7.34 14.67
N ARG A 664 -14.97 -8.12 15.54
CA ARG A 664 -13.88 -7.57 16.38
C ARG A 664 -12.67 -7.07 15.57
N SER A 665 -12.44 -7.65 14.41
CA SER A 665 -11.33 -7.32 13.52
C SER A 665 -11.65 -6.20 12.54
N ALA A 666 -12.94 -5.85 12.41
CA ALA A 666 -13.39 -4.85 11.46
C ALA A 666 -12.92 -3.44 11.88
N PRO A 667 -12.43 -2.62 10.94
CA PRO A 667 -12.06 -1.25 11.22
C PRO A 667 -13.28 -0.41 11.61
N ALA A 668 -13.10 0.58 12.48
CA ALA A 668 -14.19 1.40 13.00
C ALA A 668 -15.01 2.13 11.92
N ASN A 669 -14.44 2.40 10.78
CA ASN A 669 -15.07 3.09 9.65
C ASN A 669 -15.66 2.14 8.59
N ILE A 670 -15.63 0.81 8.80
CA ILE A 670 -16.06 -0.16 7.78
C ILE A 670 -17.50 0.10 7.32
N LYS A 671 -18.39 0.40 8.23
CA LYS A 671 -19.81 0.68 7.94
C LYS A 671 -20.00 1.84 6.95
N THR A 672 -19.17 2.88 7.05
CA THR A 672 -19.23 4.02 6.16
C THR A 672 -18.50 3.72 4.84
N ALA A 673 -17.43 2.93 4.90
CA ALA A 673 -16.58 2.64 3.75
C ALA A 673 -17.25 1.68 2.74
N ASP A 674 -18.05 0.72 3.23
CA ASP A 674 -18.74 -0.28 2.41
C ASP A 674 -20.27 -0.15 2.38
N ASN A 675 -20.80 1.00 2.85
CA ASN A 675 -22.23 1.27 2.95
C ASN A 675 -23.00 0.20 3.76
N GLY A 676 -22.36 -0.37 4.77
CA GLY A 676 -22.96 -1.38 5.66
C GLY A 676 -23.04 -2.78 5.07
N ALA A 677 -22.38 -3.07 3.94
CA ALA A 677 -22.40 -4.39 3.32
C ALA A 677 -21.79 -5.47 4.22
N PHE A 678 -20.73 -5.17 4.94
CA PHE A 678 -20.12 -6.08 5.90
C PHE A 678 -21.08 -6.42 7.04
N ASP A 679 -21.67 -5.41 7.69
CA ASP A 679 -22.62 -5.60 8.78
C ASP A 679 -23.82 -6.43 8.32
N PHE A 680 -24.30 -6.18 7.09
CA PHE A 680 -25.37 -6.96 6.46
C PHE A 680 -24.99 -8.44 6.31
N MET A 681 -23.81 -8.74 5.77
CA MET A 681 -23.36 -10.13 5.60
C MET A 681 -23.18 -10.84 6.95
N VAL A 682 -22.65 -10.17 7.97
CA VAL A 682 -22.51 -10.70 9.33
C VAL A 682 -23.88 -10.99 9.93
N ALA A 683 -24.84 -10.05 9.82
CA ALA A 683 -26.20 -10.24 10.35
C ALA A 683 -26.89 -11.44 9.68
N GLN A 684 -26.78 -11.58 8.35
CA GLN A 684 -27.29 -12.75 7.63
C GLN A 684 -26.64 -14.07 8.07
N GLY A 685 -25.33 -14.07 8.24
CA GLY A 685 -24.58 -15.26 8.70
C GLY A 685 -24.99 -15.67 10.11
N ARG A 686 -25.10 -14.70 11.03
CA ARG A 686 -25.57 -14.95 12.40
C ARG A 686 -27.01 -15.44 12.44
N ALA A 687 -27.92 -14.86 11.63
CA ALA A 687 -29.29 -15.33 11.53
C ALA A 687 -29.34 -16.81 11.09
N ALA A 688 -28.56 -17.19 10.11
CA ALA A 688 -28.46 -18.57 9.64
C ALA A 688 -27.87 -19.53 10.71
N ALA A 689 -26.87 -19.06 11.46
CA ALA A 689 -26.25 -19.86 12.52
C ALA A 689 -27.20 -20.11 13.68
N TRP A 690 -27.94 -19.10 14.13
CA TRP A 690 -28.94 -19.25 15.21
C TRP A 690 -30.14 -20.06 14.77
N ASP A 691 -30.58 -19.97 13.50
CA ASP A 691 -31.60 -20.85 12.93
C ASP A 691 -31.15 -22.32 12.94
N ALA A 692 -29.93 -22.60 12.56
CA ALA A 692 -29.35 -23.95 12.60
C ALA A 692 -29.18 -24.50 14.04
N LEU A 693 -29.02 -23.63 15.03
CA LEU A 693 -28.97 -23.99 16.45
C LEU A 693 -30.36 -24.11 17.08
N GLY A 694 -31.44 -23.76 16.36
CA GLY A 694 -32.83 -23.83 16.84
C GLY A 694 -33.27 -22.63 17.67
N ASP A 695 -32.44 -21.60 17.88
CA ASP A 695 -32.80 -20.37 18.58
C ASP A 695 -33.47 -19.40 17.59
N MET A 696 -34.78 -19.62 17.40
CA MET A 696 -35.59 -18.86 16.44
C MET A 696 -35.70 -17.38 16.79
N GLU A 697 -35.69 -17.03 18.08
CA GLU A 697 -35.81 -15.66 18.53
C GLU A 697 -34.56 -14.83 18.10
N LYS A 698 -33.36 -15.34 18.37
CA LYS A 698 -32.13 -14.71 17.91
C LYS A 698 -31.98 -14.72 16.39
N ALA A 699 -32.36 -15.82 15.74
CA ALA A 699 -32.34 -15.90 14.30
C ALA A 699 -33.16 -14.79 13.64
N THR A 700 -34.40 -14.57 14.18
CA THR A 700 -35.29 -13.52 13.70
C THR A 700 -34.73 -12.13 13.96
N SER A 701 -34.20 -11.89 15.18
CA SER A 701 -33.60 -10.59 15.53
C SER A 701 -32.45 -10.20 14.58
N TYR A 702 -31.53 -11.12 14.27
CA TYR A 702 -30.45 -10.85 13.30
C TYR A 702 -30.96 -10.73 11.88
N GLN A 703 -32.04 -11.43 11.51
CA GLN A 703 -32.64 -11.27 10.18
C GLN A 703 -33.37 -9.92 10.03
N GLU A 704 -33.98 -9.40 11.10
CA GLU A 704 -34.54 -8.05 11.17
C GLU A 704 -33.42 -7.00 11.00
N GLU A 705 -32.26 -7.23 11.63
CA GLU A 705 -31.10 -6.38 11.44
C GLU A 705 -30.61 -6.39 9.98
N ALA A 706 -30.47 -7.57 9.38
CA ALA A 706 -30.11 -7.70 7.98
C ALA A 706 -31.09 -6.98 7.03
N ALA A 707 -32.39 -7.08 7.28
CA ALA A 707 -33.41 -6.39 6.48
C ALA A 707 -33.32 -4.86 6.63
N ARG A 708 -33.01 -4.37 7.82
CA ARG A 708 -32.78 -2.92 8.05
C ARG A 708 -31.52 -2.40 7.39
N LEU A 709 -30.46 -3.21 7.31
CA LEU A 709 -29.19 -2.83 6.67
C LEU A 709 -29.28 -2.83 5.15
N ALA A 710 -30.19 -3.62 4.57
CA ALA A 710 -30.43 -3.68 3.12
C ALA A 710 -31.93 -3.43 2.80
N PRO A 711 -32.48 -2.24 3.08
CA PRO A 711 -33.92 -1.98 2.98
C PRO A 711 -34.45 -2.10 1.54
N ASN A 712 -33.63 -1.85 0.55
CA ASN A 712 -33.97 -1.89 -0.87
C ASN A 712 -33.71 -3.25 -1.54
N ALA A 713 -33.29 -4.29 -0.80
CA ALA A 713 -33.08 -5.62 -1.29
C ALA A 713 -34.28 -6.51 -0.93
N PRO A 714 -34.94 -7.20 -1.88
CA PRO A 714 -36.14 -8.01 -1.56
C PRO A 714 -35.81 -9.30 -0.79
N GLN A 715 -34.63 -9.87 -0.96
CA GLN A 715 -34.27 -11.18 -0.39
C GLN A 715 -34.25 -11.21 1.16
N PRO A 716 -33.63 -10.24 1.88
CA PRO A 716 -33.65 -10.21 3.33
C PRO A 716 -35.07 -10.18 3.91
N TRP A 717 -35.98 -9.42 3.29
CA TRP A 717 -37.39 -9.32 3.68
C TRP A 717 -38.16 -10.60 3.45
N ARG A 718 -37.93 -11.30 2.30
CA ARG A 718 -38.54 -12.61 2.03
C ARG A 718 -38.12 -13.65 3.10
N ARG A 719 -36.84 -13.65 3.45
CA ARG A 719 -36.32 -14.55 4.48
C ARG A 719 -36.86 -14.22 5.87
N LEU A 720 -37.02 -12.92 6.17
CA LEU A 720 -37.65 -12.47 7.43
C LEU A 720 -39.11 -12.90 7.51
N ALA A 721 -39.86 -12.82 6.44
CA ALA A 721 -41.25 -13.32 6.39
C ALA A 721 -41.32 -14.82 6.74
N GLN A 722 -40.40 -15.64 6.21
CA GLN A 722 -40.33 -17.07 6.54
C GLN A 722 -40.07 -17.32 8.03
N PHE A 723 -39.22 -16.50 8.68
CA PHE A 723 -38.96 -16.62 10.11
C PHE A 723 -40.16 -16.23 10.94
N TYR A 724 -40.89 -15.17 10.58
CA TYR A 724 -42.14 -14.78 11.25
C TYR A 724 -43.25 -15.86 11.11
N GLU A 725 -43.38 -16.48 9.92
CA GLU A 725 -44.31 -17.59 9.72
C GLU A 725 -44.02 -18.77 10.64
N ARG A 726 -42.76 -19.18 10.72
CA ARG A 726 -42.34 -20.29 11.62
C ARG A 726 -42.58 -19.99 13.09
N GLN A 727 -42.70 -18.71 13.46
CA GLN A 727 -43.08 -18.26 14.83
C GLN A 727 -44.56 -18.02 15.00
N GLY A 728 -45.41 -18.24 13.98
CA GLY A 728 -46.82 -17.94 14.01
C GLY A 728 -47.18 -16.44 13.96
N ARG A 729 -46.22 -15.57 13.65
CA ARG A 729 -46.38 -14.10 13.53
C ARG A 729 -46.84 -13.72 12.12
N ILE A 730 -48.07 -14.16 11.77
CA ILE A 730 -48.59 -14.06 10.38
C ILE A 730 -48.66 -12.59 9.90
N ALA A 731 -49.18 -11.69 10.74
CA ALA A 731 -49.29 -10.27 10.37
C ALA A 731 -47.94 -9.60 10.09
N ASP A 732 -46.86 -10.02 10.79
CA ASP A 732 -45.51 -9.53 10.55
C ASP A 732 -44.93 -10.13 9.27
N ALA A 733 -45.25 -11.42 9.02
CA ALA A 733 -44.82 -12.09 7.77
C ALA A 733 -45.45 -11.44 6.55
N ASP A 734 -46.74 -11.08 6.59
CA ASP A 734 -47.41 -10.42 5.50
C ASP A 734 -46.81 -9.03 5.22
N ARG A 735 -46.54 -8.24 6.24
CA ARG A 735 -45.86 -6.93 6.10
C ARG A 735 -44.47 -7.07 5.47
N ALA A 736 -43.72 -8.06 5.87
CA ALA A 736 -42.39 -8.31 5.32
C ALA A 736 -42.45 -8.74 3.82
N ARG A 737 -43.49 -9.52 3.44
CA ARG A 737 -43.76 -9.89 2.02
C ARG A 737 -44.15 -8.68 1.19
N GLU A 738 -45.07 -7.83 1.70
CA GLU A 738 -45.48 -6.59 1.03
C GLU A 738 -44.28 -5.69 0.79
N HIS A 739 -43.42 -5.53 1.80
CA HIS A 739 -42.18 -4.75 1.63
C HIS A 739 -41.25 -5.36 0.57
N ALA A 740 -41.06 -6.69 0.58
CA ALA A 740 -40.23 -7.39 -0.41
C ALA A 740 -40.80 -7.23 -1.83
N ALA A 741 -42.13 -7.25 -2.00
CA ALA A 741 -42.79 -7.03 -3.28
C ALA A 741 -42.61 -5.58 -3.78
N ALA A 742 -42.87 -4.61 -2.92
CA ALA A 742 -42.73 -3.17 -3.24
C ALA A 742 -41.31 -2.79 -3.66
N VAL A 743 -40.28 -3.45 -3.10
CA VAL A 743 -38.88 -3.23 -3.45
C VAL A 743 -38.49 -4.02 -4.72
N GLY A 744 -39.07 -5.22 -4.93
CA GLY A 744 -38.77 -6.07 -6.10
C GLY A 744 -39.36 -5.54 -7.41
N GLU A 745 -40.36 -4.67 -7.37
CA GLU A 745 -40.98 -4.02 -8.54
C GLU A 745 -40.23 -2.74 -9.00
N LYS A 746 -39.33 -2.22 -8.16
CA LYS A 746 -38.48 -1.09 -8.58
C LYS A 746 -37.30 -1.60 -9.39
N PRO A 747 -37.04 -1.10 -10.62
CA PRO A 747 -35.81 -1.43 -11.34
C PRO A 747 -34.62 -1.04 -10.44
N SER A 748 -33.63 -1.92 -10.34
CA SER A 748 -32.39 -1.66 -9.61
C SER A 748 -31.75 -0.37 -10.12
N PRO A 749 -31.37 0.58 -9.23
CA PRO A 749 -30.74 1.85 -9.62
C PRO A 749 -29.38 1.66 -10.28
#